data_0ee0da27086ee4d916f8c186edd2d095
#
_entry.id   0ee0da27086ee4d916f8c186edd2d095
#
_cell.length_a   1.000
_cell.length_b   1.000
_cell.length_c   1.000
_cell.angle_alpha   90.00
_cell.angle_beta   90.00
_cell.angle_gamma   90.00
#
_symmetry.space_group_name_H-M   'P 1'
#
loop_
_entity.id
_entity.type
_entity.pdbx_description
1 polymer ?
#
loop_
_entity_poly.entity_id
_entity_poly.type
_entity_poly.pdbx_seq_one_letter_code
_entity_poly.pdbx_strand_id
1 'polypeptide(L)'
;MSDITYQQARKLGLKEVKSRNGRGEDPYLPALEALLPGVNSLSEVDLGSIRIDIDQVAGTRNVGRREAFSASFYPLLEENSEFAAKWSRLAASHLKEGIRDPITAVEYLNRFYVVEGHKRVSVLRFFGAATVRAEVKRLLPPKSEDTEIRVYYEFLDFYKVTHISCIRLTHLGSYPLLLDLLCGEDRTVWDEDRQRSFLSGVYRFRKVYKDSPLGSALTQDGALVRYLQIFGPAALLSRTPGELKTDLAAIVPELNSIKNDSSPVLVTDPAEAPRGIISRLVHPGVKELRAAFLHDKDPETSFWTYAHEQGRVAAQASLEGRVETTGVFRMEDRDFDETIRELRDAGYNMVFTTTSRLLPATLTAAAAYQDVKFLNCSVNVSHPILRCYYPRMYEAKFLTGIIAGAMCDSDVVRYISDYPAYSTLASINAFALGVKTVSPRSRVLLHWSSVTDAKGPMERSGVAAVSGQDSLVRDARRRNLGLFLRLDGKLVHAASSSWRWSTFYRKIFESVLDGSWSDLNSTSEQGQSINYWWGLKAGVVDVQLGDCVPPGTAQLVQLLRRQIADGGFRPFDGPLYDQSGTLRIQTGQVLTPLQILEMDWLVDNVDGEIPSLDRLTPPARELVKIQDAMEDTPET
;
A
#
# COMPACT_ATOMS: atom_id res chain seq x y z
N MET A 1 45.93 26.01 18.13
CA MET A 1 44.55 25.51 17.96
C MET A 1 44.43 24.40 16.87
N SER A 2 45.14 24.49 15.73
CA SER A 2 45.05 23.49 14.66
C SER A 2 45.50 22.07 15.05
N ASP A 3 46.56 21.96 15.86
CA ASP A 3 47.12 20.66 16.28
C ASP A 3 46.19 19.90 17.26
N ILE A 4 45.53 20.60 18.15
CA ILE A 4 44.55 20.02 19.08
C ILE A 4 43.36 19.45 18.31
N THR A 5 42.96 20.08 17.21
CA THR A 5 41.84 19.64 16.37
C THR A 5 42.16 18.33 15.62
N TYR A 6 43.40 18.20 15.10
CA TYR A 6 43.83 16.96 14.45
C TYR A 6 43.90 15.79 15.43
N GLN A 7 44.49 16.04 16.63
CA GLN A 7 44.56 15.04 17.70
C GLN A 7 43.19 14.53 18.12
N GLN A 8 42.20 15.43 18.22
CA GLN A 8 40.82 15.06 18.53
C GLN A 8 40.21 14.18 17.43
N ALA A 9 40.39 14.57 16.17
CA ALA A 9 39.88 13.79 15.02
C ALA A 9 40.54 12.40 14.95
N ARG A 10 41.86 12.33 15.13
CA ARG A 10 42.63 11.07 15.18
C ARG A 10 42.19 10.15 16.31
N LYS A 11 41.96 10.73 17.51
CA LYS A 11 41.45 9.98 18.69
C LYS A 11 40.08 9.32 18.39
N LEU A 12 39.20 10.01 17.68
CA LEU A 12 37.93 9.43 17.23
C LEU A 12 38.16 8.28 16.25
N GLY A 13 39.07 8.44 15.27
CA GLY A 13 39.42 7.38 14.33
C GLY A 13 39.99 6.13 15.00
N LEU A 14 40.96 6.31 15.93
CA LEU A 14 41.55 5.19 16.69
C LEU A 14 40.51 4.46 17.57
N LYS A 15 39.60 5.23 18.18
CA LYS A 15 38.49 4.66 18.95
C LYS A 15 37.54 3.82 18.06
N GLU A 16 37.24 4.32 16.89
CA GLU A 16 36.40 3.58 15.91
C GLU A 16 37.09 2.29 15.46
N VAL A 17 38.38 2.35 15.07
CA VAL A 17 39.18 1.18 14.68
C VAL A 17 39.15 0.12 15.79
N LYS A 18 39.40 0.50 17.04
CA LYS A 18 39.36 -0.41 18.18
C LYS A 18 37.98 -1.05 18.37
N SER A 19 36.93 -0.25 18.23
CA SER A 19 35.54 -0.73 18.36
C SER A 19 35.16 -1.73 17.26
N ARG A 20 35.50 -1.42 16.00
CA ARG A 20 35.21 -2.30 14.85
C ARG A 20 35.98 -3.61 14.91
N ASN A 21 37.28 -3.53 15.22
CA ASN A 21 38.10 -4.73 15.42
C ASN A 21 37.52 -5.64 16.51
N GLY A 22 37.02 -5.07 17.61
CA GLY A 22 36.36 -5.83 18.68
C GLY A 22 35.06 -6.53 18.26
N ARG A 23 34.46 -6.12 17.13
CA ARG A 23 33.27 -6.73 16.53
C ARG A 23 33.58 -7.60 15.31
N GLY A 24 34.85 -7.72 14.92
CA GLY A 24 35.26 -8.45 13.72
C GLY A 24 34.92 -7.73 12.40
N GLU A 25 34.66 -6.41 12.46
CA GLU A 25 34.35 -5.58 11.28
C GLU A 25 35.63 -4.95 10.73
N ASP A 26 35.65 -4.71 9.41
CA ASP A 26 36.74 -3.95 8.77
C ASP A 26 36.76 -2.50 9.30
N PRO A 27 37.86 -2.05 9.91
CA PRO A 27 37.95 -0.74 10.54
C PRO A 27 38.28 0.42 9.60
N TYR A 28 38.67 0.11 8.36
CA TYR A 28 39.15 1.09 7.38
C TYR A 28 38.09 1.47 6.34
N LEU A 29 38.39 2.46 5.50
CA LEU A 29 37.47 2.87 4.43
C LEU A 29 37.13 1.69 3.51
N PRO A 30 35.85 1.44 3.23
CA PRO A 30 35.45 0.56 2.15
C PRO A 30 36.03 1.03 0.82
N ALA A 31 36.65 0.14 0.05
CA ALA A 31 37.17 0.45 -1.28
C ALA A 31 36.28 -0.19 -2.34
N LEU A 32 35.73 0.61 -3.25
CA LEU A 32 34.81 0.14 -4.29
C LEU A 32 35.47 -0.91 -5.18
N GLU A 33 36.73 -0.72 -5.51
CA GLU A 33 37.53 -1.65 -6.33
C GLU A 33 37.67 -3.05 -5.68
N ALA A 34 37.69 -3.11 -4.34
CA ALA A 34 37.73 -4.36 -3.59
C ALA A 34 36.32 -4.99 -3.44
N LEU A 35 35.28 -4.17 -3.34
CA LEU A 35 33.91 -4.62 -3.21
C LEU A 35 33.31 -5.09 -4.55
N LEU A 36 33.76 -4.52 -5.67
CA LEU A 36 33.25 -4.79 -7.01
C LEU A 36 34.39 -5.12 -7.98
N PRO A 37 34.78 -6.40 -8.09
CA PRO A 37 35.71 -6.81 -9.12
C PRO A 37 35.15 -6.49 -10.51
N GLY A 38 35.95 -5.81 -11.35
CA GLY A 38 35.50 -5.39 -12.69
C GLY A 38 34.83 -4.01 -12.75
N VAL A 39 34.89 -3.22 -11.68
CA VAL A 39 34.33 -1.84 -11.64
C VAL A 39 34.78 -0.96 -12.82
N ASN A 40 35.93 -1.20 -13.42
CA ASN A 40 36.47 -0.44 -14.55
C ASN A 40 35.80 -0.77 -15.90
N SER A 41 34.98 -1.81 -15.97
CA SER A 41 34.22 -2.20 -17.18
C SER A 41 32.77 -1.70 -17.17
N LEU A 42 32.35 -1.02 -16.11
CA LEU A 42 30.99 -0.47 -16.02
C LEU A 42 30.85 0.78 -16.90
N SER A 43 29.64 0.98 -17.41
CA SER A 43 29.28 2.21 -18.12
C SER A 43 29.29 3.40 -17.17
N GLU A 44 29.88 4.52 -17.59
CA GLU A 44 29.97 5.74 -16.82
C GLU A 44 29.05 6.83 -17.41
N VAL A 45 28.36 7.55 -16.52
CA VAL A 45 27.55 8.74 -16.83
C VAL A 45 28.11 9.91 -16.02
N ASP A 46 28.46 11.00 -16.69
CA ASP A 46 28.93 12.22 -16.02
C ASP A 46 27.75 13.00 -15.45
N LEU A 47 27.73 13.20 -14.13
CA LEU A 47 26.72 14.01 -13.43
C LEU A 47 27.18 15.47 -13.24
N GLY A 48 28.43 15.80 -13.60
CA GLY A 48 29.00 17.13 -13.36
C GLY A 48 29.17 17.47 -11.88
N SER A 49 29.08 18.76 -11.59
CA SER A 49 29.23 19.29 -10.23
C SER A 49 27.91 19.29 -9.47
N ILE A 50 27.79 18.37 -8.54
CA ILE A 50 26.58 18.23 -7.70
C ILE A 50 26.92 18.37 -6.22
N ARG A 51 25.90 18.65 -5.39
CA ARG A 51 26.00 18.63 -3.93
C ARG A 51 25.49 17.29 -3.43
N ILE A 52 26.32 16.55 -2.71
CA ILE A 52 25.98 15.25 -2.15
C ILE A 52 25.91 15.32 -0.64
N ASP A 53 25.03 14.51 -0.06
CA ASP A 53 24.95 14.33 1.39
C ASP A 53 26.23 13.65 1.88
N ILE A 54 26.86 14.18 2.93
CA ILE A 54 28.13 13.66 3.41
C ILE A 54 28.00 12.23 3.98
N ASP A 55 26.83 11.88 4.48
CA ASP A 55 26.55 10.54 4.99
C ASP A 55 26.43 9.49 3.87
N GLN A 56 26.19 9.91 2.61
CA GLN A 56 26.22 9.03 1.45
C GLN A 56 27.64 8.74 0.92
N VAL A 57 28.67 9.43 1.43
CA VAL A 57 30.06 9.14 1.07
C VAL A 57 30.50 7.87 1.79
N ALA A 58 30.41 6.72 1.11
CA ALA A 58 30.56 5.40 1.70
C ALA A 58 32.03 4.96 1.85
N GLY A 59 32.94 5.49 1.02
CA GLY A 59 34.33 5.01 1.04
C GLY A 59 35.22 5.67 -0.01
N THR A 60 36.23 4.94 -0.44
CA THR A 60 37.19 5.33 -1.47
C THR A 60 37.02 4.50 -2.74
N ARG A 61 37.33 5.05 -3.91
CA ARG A 61 37.35 4.27 -5.14
C ARG A 61 38.45 3.20 -5.11
N ASN A 62 39.68 3.58 -4.72
CA ASN A 62 40.88 2.76 -4.83
C ASN A 62 41.37 2.28 -3.46
N VAL A 63 41.97 1.08 -3.40
CA VAL A 63 42.47 0.48 -2.15
C VAL A 63 43.61 1.31 -1.50
N GLY A 64 44.43 1.98 -2.28
CA GLY A 64 45.68 2.60 -1.84
C GLY A 64 45.56 3.71 -0.76
N ARG A 65 44.36 4.20 -0.44
CA ARG A 65 44.17 5.27 0.54
C ARG A 65 43.30 4.86 1.75
N ARG A 66 42.85 3.63 1.78
CA ARG A 66 41.87 3.18 2.77
C ARG A 66 42.40 3.23 4.22
N GLU A 67 43.66 2.87 4.45
CA GLU A 67 44.25 2.74 5.80
C GLU A 67 44.66 4.08 6.42
N ALA A 68 44.66 5.17 5.65
CA ALA A 68 44.90 6.51 6.19
C ALA A 68 43.72 7.05 7.02
N PHE A 69 42.55 6.38 6.93
CA PHE A 69 41.31 6.80 7.57
C PHE A 69 40.57 5.59 8.18
N SER A 70 39.84 5.84 9.26
CA SER A 70 38.83 4.92 9.74
C SER A 70 37.65 4.82 8.74
N ALA A 71 36.77 3.85 8.94
CA ALA A 71 35.60 3.65 8.07
C ALA A 71 34.70 4.90 7.97
N SER A 72 34.69 5.77 8.97
CA SER A 72 33.97 7.05 8.98
C SER A 72 34.83 8.26 8.54
N PHE A 73 35.94 8.04 7.82
CA PHE A 73 36.84 9.09 7.37
C PHE A 73 37.60 9.86 8.44
N TYR A 74 37.66 9.41 9.68
CA TYR A 74 38.53 10.03 10.68
C TYR A 74 39.99 9.66 10.40
N PRO A 75 40.95 10.61 10.55
CA PRO A 75 42.36 10.40 10.24
C PRO A 75 43.00 9.42 11.22
N LEU A 76 43.95 8.59 10.71
CA LEU A 76 44.66 7.58 11.52
C LEU A 76 46.16 7.82 11.58
N LEU A 77 46.74 8.55 10.61
CA LEU A 77 48.20 8.75 10.50
C LEU A 77 48.76 9.57 11.63
N GLU A 78 50.09 9.45 11.85
CA GLU A 78 50.80 10.13 12.94
C GLU A 78 50.70 11.65 12.86
N GLU A 79 50.74 12.30 14.04
CA GLU A 79 50.59 13.74 14.22
C GLU A 79 51.68 14.55 13.55
N ASN A 80 52.90 14.02 13.51
CA ASN A 80 54.05 14.67 12.88
C ASN A 80 54.18 14.43 11.38
N SER A 81 53.16 13.86 10.74
CA SER A 81 53.15 13.55 9.31
C SER A 81 52.76 14.75 8.46
N GLU A 82 53.24 14.74 7.19
CA GLU A 82 52.78 15.70 6.21
C GLU A 82 51.26 15.65 5.98
N PHE A 83 50.70 14.49 6.21
CA PHE A 83 49.23 14.27 6.15
C PHE A 83 48.52 15.12 7.22
N ALA A 84 49.00 15.06 8.46
CA ALA A 84 48.43 15.80 9.60
C ALA A 84 48.56 17.32 9.36
N ALA A 85 49.71 17.79 8.88
CA ALA A 85 49.92 19.21 8.57
C ALA A 85 48.95 19.71 7.48
N LYS A 86 48.70 18.90 6.41
CA LYS A 86 47.76 19.25 5.36
C LYS A 86 46.30 19.20 5.88
N TRP A 87 45.94 18.23 6.69
CA TRP A 87 44.62 18.12 7.32
C TRP A 87 44.33 19.32 8.23
N SER A 88 45.30 19.69 9.10
CA SER A 88 45.19 20.83 9.99
C SER A 88 45.02 22.16 9.27
N ARG A 89 45.72 22.35 8.14
CA ARG A 89 45.53 23.53 7.26
C ARG A 89 44.13 23.60 6.68
N LEU A 90 43.60 22.47 6.20
CA LEU A 90 42.21 22.39 5.68
C LEU A 90 41.18 22.67 6.76
N ALA A 91 41.40 22.18 8.01
CA ALA A 91 40.53 22.46 9.15
C ALA A 91 40.52 23.95 9.48
N ALA A 92 41.68 24.59 9.49
CA ALA A 92 41.79 26.03 9.73
C ALA A 92 41.12 26.87 8.63
N SER A 93 41.27 26.48 7.34
CA SER A 93 40.60 27.13 6.24
C SER A 93 39.07 26.94 6.33
N HIS A 94 38.62 25.73 6.72
CA HIS A 94 37.18 25.45 6.89
C HIS A 94 36.54 26.34 7.96
N LEU A 95 37.20 26.54 9.09
CA LEU A 95 36.73 27.43 10.18
C LEU A 95 36.71 28.91 9.78
N LYS A 96 37.60 29.33 8.88
CA LYS A 96 37.72 30.73 8.43
C LYS A 96 36.76 31.10 7.32
N GLU A 97 36.66 30.27 6.28
CA GLU A 97 35.96 30.60 5.02
C GLU A 97 35.15 29.44 4.41
N GLY A 98 35.19 28.25 5.01
CA GLY A 98 34.59 27.03 4.49
C GLY A 98 35.45 26.36 3.41
N ILE A 99 35.21 25.08 3.18
CA ILE A 99 35.81 24.34 2.07
C ILE A 99 34.90 24.49 0.85
N ARG A 100 35.38 25.16 -0.21
CA ARG A 100 34.62 25.43 -1.45
C ARG A 100 34.99 24.51 -2.58
N ASP A 101 36.23 24.00 -2.61
CA ASP A 101 36.71 23.14 -3.69
C ASP A 101 35.94 21.80 -3.67
N PRO A 102 35.44 21.35 -4.84
CA PRO A 102 34.73 20.09 -4.93
C PRO A 102 35.68 18.91 -4.69
N ILE A 103 35.14 17.81 -4.18
CA ILE A 103 35.80 16.51 -4.24
C ILE A 103 35.52 15.85 -5.58
N THR A 104 36.32 14.84 -5.96
CA THR A 104 35.99 13.96 -7.09
C THR A 104 35.53 12.62 -6.55
N ALA A 105 34.38 12.14 -7.00
CA ALA A 105 33.81 10.88 -6.55
C ALA A 105 33.17 10.09 -7.70
N VAL A 106 33.02 8.78 -7.48
CA VAL A 106 32.15 7.94 -8.31
C VAL A 106 30.93 7.55 -7.50
N GLU A 107 29.78 7.53 -8.15
CA GLU A 107 28.54 7.04 -7.57
C GLU A 107 28.28 5.61 -8.06
N TYR A 108 27.94 4.71 -7.12
CA TYR A 108 27.50 3.34 -7.39
C TYR A 108 26.42 2.94 -6.40
N LEU A 109 25.27 2.51 -6.89
CA LEU A 109 24.09 2.14 -6.07
C LEU A 109 23.72 3.22 -5.05
N ASN A 110 23.65 4.48 -5.49
CA ASN A 110 23.35 5.67 -4.69
C ASN A 110 24.28 5.86 -3.46
N ARG A 111 25.54 5.42 -3.59
CA ARG A 111 26.63 5.65 -2.63
C ARG A 111 27.81 6.26 -3.35
N PHE A 112 28.52 7.17 -2.69
CA PHE A 112 29.65 7.88 -3.28
C PHE A 112 30.99 7.37 -2.74
N TYR A 113 31.91 7.13 -3.64
CA TYR A 113 33.26 6.66 -3.33
C TYR A 113 34.28 7.70 -3.81
N VAL A 114 35.06 8.23 -2.88
CA VAL A 114 35.98 9.32 -3.15
C VAL A 114 37.14 8.87 -4.03
N VAL A 115 37.40 9.59 -5.12
CA VAL A 115 38.58 9.45 -5.97
C VAL A 115 39.65 10.42 -5.47
N GLU A 116 39.28 11.71 -5.29
CA GLU A 116 40.14 12.75 -4.77
C GLU A 116 39.40 13.64 -3.80
N GLY A 117 40.12 14.12 -2.74
CA GLY A 117 39.55 15.00 -1.73
C GLY A 117 39.23 14.32 -0.39
N HIS A 118 39.79 13.13 -0.11
CA HIS A 118 39.57 12.39 1.15
C HIS A 118 39.77 13.23 2.41
N LYS A 119 40.77 14.11 2.45
CA LYS A 119 41.00 15.01 3.59
C LYS A 119 39.89 16.05 3.72
N ARG A 120 39.33 16.53 2.60
CA ARG A 120 38.17 17.45 2.61
C ARG A 120 36.95 16.77 3.25
N VAL A 121 36.65 15.54 2.84
CA VAL A 121 35.57 14.74 3.45
C VAL A 121 35.82 14.51 4.93
N SER A 122 37.07 14.16 5.30
CA SER A 122 37.47 13.95 6.69
C SER A 122 37.23 15.18 7.57
N VAL A 123 37.67 16.36 7.11
CA VAL A 123 37.45 17.63 7.83
C VAL A 123 35.96 17.96 7.93
N LEU A 124 35.24 17.87 6.82
CA LEU A 124 33.80 18.17 6.79
C LEU A 124 33.00 17.26 7.74
N ARG A 125 33.30 15.96 7.78
CA ARG A 125 32.68 15.03 8.74
C ARG A 125 33.03 15.36 10.18
N PHE A 126 34.27 15.67 10.47
CA PHE A 126 34.68 16.05 11.84
C PHE A 126 33.92 17.27 12.36
N PHE A 127 33.67 18.27 11.51
CA PHE A 127 32.89 19.45 11.85
C PHE A 127 31.37 19.32 11.67
N GLY A 128 30.86 18.13 11.30
CA GLY A 128 29.43 17.86 11.19
C GLY A 128 28.76 18.55 10.00
N ALA A 129 29.48 18.75 8.89
CA ALA A 129 28.88 19.29 7.69
C ALA A 129 27.82 18.34 7.13
N ALA A 130 26.68 18.86 6.67
CA ALA A 130 25.61 18.05 6.09
C ALA A 130 25.92 17.61 4.67
N THR A 131 26.57 18.46 3.87
CA THR A 131 26.80 18.20 2.44
C THR A 131 28.21 18.56 2.00
N VAL A 132 28.66 18.00 0.88
CA VAL A 132 29.90 18.32 0.19
C VAL A 132 29.65 18.53 -1.31
N ARG A 133 30.36 19.46 -1.92
CA ARG A 133 30.37 19.65 -3.38
C ARG A 133 31.26 18.60 -4.05
N ALA A 134 30.79 17.95 -5.11
CA ALA A 134 31.51 16.87 -5.76
C ALA A 134 31.35 16.92 -7.27
N GLU A 135 32.44 16.65 -7.99
CA GLU A 135 32.42 16.26 -9.40
C GLU A 135 32.22 14.75 -9.46
N VAL A 136 31.09 14.31 -10.01
CA VAL A 136 30.63 12.91 -9.86
C VAL A 136 30.46 12.23 -11.21
N LYS A 137 31.01 11.03 -11.32
CA LYS A 137 30.68 10.07 -12.36
C LYS A 137 29.87 8.93 -11.78
N ARG A 138 28.75 8.61 -12.42
CA ARG A 138 27.87 7.49 -12.05
C ARG A 138 28.29 6.23 -12.78
N LEU A 139 28.42 5.12 -12.04
CA LEU A 139 28.69 3.79 -12.58
C LEU A 139 27.37 3.01 -12.63
N LEU A 140 27.01 2.54 -13.84
CA LEU A 140 25.75 1.80 -14.03
C LEU A 140 26.00 0.29 -13.92
N PRO A 141 25.39 -0.40 -12.95
CA PRO A 141 25.43 -1.86 -12.92
C PRO A 141 24.64 -2.45 -14.11
N PRO A 142 25.00 -3.64 -14.61
CA PRO A 142 24.15 -4.36 -15.55
C PRO A 142 22.77 -4.62 -14.93
N LYS A 143 21.69 -4.48 -15.72
CA LYS A 143 20.34 -4.84 -15.28
C LYS A 143 20.30 -6.34 -14.92
N SER A 144 19.71 -6.69 -13.79
CA SER A 144 19.53 -8.05 -13.31
C SER A 144 18.29 -8.16 -12.44
N GLU A 145 17.91 -9.37 -12.07
CA GLU A 145 16.79 -9.63 -11.15
C GLU A 145 17.15 -9.38 -9.67
N ASP A 146 18.37 -8.96 -9.39
CA ASP A 146 18.79 -8.57 -8.05
C ASP A 146 17.97 -7.37 -7.55
N THR A 147 17.35 -7.51 -6.38
CA THR A 147 16.47 -6.48 -5.81
C THR A 147 17.18 -5.14 -5.60
N GLU A 148 18.44 -5.13 -5.14
CA GLU A 148 19.18 -3.87 -4.94
C GLU A 148 19.42 -3.16 -6.28
N ILE A 149 19.70 -3.91 -7.35
CA ILE A 149 19.88 -3.35 -8.70
C ILE A 149 18.54 -2.84 -9.24
N ARG A 150 17.45 -3.56 -9.09
CA ARG A 150 16.11 -3.13 -9.52
C ARG A 150 15.69 -1.84 -8.79
N VAL A 151 15.82 -1.79 -7.48
CA VAL A 151 15.55 -0.57 -6.68
C VAL A 151 16.45 0.60 -7.10
N TYR A 152 17.69 0.32 -7.48
CA TYR A 152 18.58 1.36 -7.98
C TYR A 152 18.12 1.93 -9.33
N TYR A 153 17.58 1.12 -10.23
CA TYR A 153 17.00 1.62 -11.48
C TYR A 153 15.75 2.45 -11.25
N GLU A 154 14.88 2.09 -10.29
CA GLU A 154 13.78 2.96 -9.85
C GLU A 154 14.30 4.31 -9.30
N PHE A 155 15.38 4.28 -8.50
CA PHE A 155 16.06 5.50 -8.06
C PHE A 155 16.53 6.36 -9.23
N LEU A 156 17.08 5.77 -10.30
CA LEU A 156 17.52 6.53 -11.46
C LEU A 156 16.36 7.26 -12.15
N ASP A 157 15.20 6.64 -12.24
CA ASP A 157 13.99 7.27 -12.81
C ASP A 157 13.47 8.40 -11.91
N PHE A 158 13.46 8.20 -10.59
CA PHE A 158 13.20 9.25 -9.62
C PHE A 158 14.21 10.42 -9.75
N TYR A 159 15.50 10.12 -9.85
CA TYR A 159 16.54 11.13 -9.97
C TYR A 159 16.45 11.93 -11.27
N LYS A 160 16.07 11.33 -12.41
CA LYS A 160 15.86 12.03 -13.68
C LYS A 160 14.87 13.21 -13.56
N VAL A 161 13.84 13.05 -12.73
CA VAL A 161 12.80 14.07 -12.53
C VAL A 161 13.19 15.06 -11.44
N THR A 162 13.66 14.56 -10.30
CA THR A 162 13.82 15.36 -9.09
C THR A 162 15.21 15.92 -8.87
N HIS A 163 16.24 15.30 -9.43
CA HIS A 163 17.67 15.50 -9.13
C HIS A 163 18.01 15.37 -7.62
N ILE A 164 17.17 14.64 -6.87
CA ILE A 164 17.38 14.37 -5.44
C ILE A 164 18.11 13.03 -5.27
N SER A 165 19.30 13.05 -4.68
CA SER A 165 20.12 11.85 -4.43
C SER A 165 20.14 11.41 -2.98
N CYS A 166 19.71 12.27 -2.03
CA CYS A 166 19.87 12.01 -0.62
C CYS A 166 18.83 11.03 -0.01
N ILE A 167 17.77 10.68 -0.72
CA ILE A 167 16.75 9.73 -0.26
C ILE A 167 17.17 8.32 -0.66
N ARG A 168 17.17 7.39 0.31
CA ARG A 168 17.57 6.00 0.12
C ARG A 168 16.46 5.06 0.55
N LEU A 169 15.82 4.45 -0.44
CA LEU A 169 14.79 3.44 -0.27
C LEU A 169 15.36 2.06 -0.64
N THR A 170 14.88 1.01 -0.01
CA THR A 170 15.42 -0.35 -0.14
C THR A 170 14.40 -1.37 -0.63
N HIS A 171 13.13 -0.97 -0.76
CA HIS A 171 12.06 -1.84 -1.21
C HIS A 171 11.64 -1.47 -2.63
N LEU A 172 11.37 -2.46 -3.44
CA LEU A 172 10.82 -2.28 -4.80
C LEU A 172 9.50 -1.50 -4.72
N GLY A 173 9.23 -0.68 -5.74
CA GLY A 173 8.04 0.16 -5.84
C GLY A 173 8.09 1.44 -4.99
N SER A 174 9.06 1.57 -4.06
CA SER A 174 9.10 2.72 -3.15
C SER A 174 9.49 4.04 -3.84
N TYR A 175 10.37 4.03 -4.84
CA TYR A 175 10.71 5.24 -5.60
C TYR A 175 9.59 5.65 -6.57
N PRO A 176 8.96 4.76 -7.34
CA PRO A 176 7.75 5.07 -8.10
C PRO A 176 6.66 5.68 -7.23
N LEU A 177 6.34 5.07 -6.09
CA LEU A 177 5.38 5.60 -5.12
C LEU A 177 5.76 7.01 -4.65
N LEU A 178 7.02 7.23 -4.26
CA LEU A 178 7.50 8.55 -3.85
C LEU A 178 7.35 9.58 -4.97
N LEU A 179 7.66 9.19 -6.20
CA LEU A 179 7.55 10.05 -7.37
C LEU A 179 6.09 10.42 -7.65
N ASP A 180 5.16 9.46 -7.53
CA ASP A 180 3.72 9.68 -7.68
C ASP A 180 3.18 10.63 -6.59
N LEU A 181 3.58 10.45 -5.34
CA LEU A 181 3.21 11.33 -4.23
C LEU A 181 3.69 12.78 -4.43
N LEU A 182 4.87 12.97 -5.03
CA LEU A 182 5.49 14.28 -5.19
C LEU A 182 5.08 15.00 -6.48
N CYS A 183 4.74 14.28 -7.52
CA CYS A 183 4.58 14.80 -8.88
C CYS A 183 3.21 14.45 -9.49
N GLY A 184 2.50 13.44 -8.99
CA GLY A 184 1.33 12.89 -9.68
C GLY A 184 1.70 12.40 -11.09
N GLU A 185 0.98 12.85 -12.11
CA GLU A 185 1.27 12.54 -13.52
C GLU A 185 2.29 13.51 -14.15
N ASP A 186 2.58 14.65 -13.49
CA ASP A 186 3.55 15.64 -13.98
C ASP A 186 4.99 15.18 -13.72
N ARG A 187 5.68 14.74 -14.77
CA ARG A 187 7.08 14.31 -14.73
C ARG A 187 8.06 15.40 -15.20
N THR A 188 7.65 16.67 -15.16
CA THR A 188 8.53 17.80 -15.47
C THR A 188 9.73 17.82 -14.51
N VAL A 189 10.91 17.98 -15.07
CA VAL A 189 12.16 18.06 -14.29
C VAL A 189 12.09 19.25 -13.32
N TRP A 190 12.44 19.00 -12.07
CA TRP A 190 12.38 20.00 -11.01
C TRP A 190 13.43 21.08 -11.18
N ASP A 191 13.03 22.32 -11.00
CA ASP A 191 13.94 23.45 -10.87
C ASP A 191 14.64 23.46 -9.49
N GLU A 192 15.67 24.32 -9.35
CA GLU A 192 16.46 24.41 -8.12
C GLU A 192 15.62 24.88 -6.90
N ASP A 193 14.57 25.70 -7.11
CA ASP A 193 13.76 26.22 -6.02
C ASP A 193 12.85 25.12 -5.45
N ARG A 194 12.25 24.30 -6.30
CA ARG A 194 11.47 23.12 -5.90
C ARG A 194 12.35 22.11 -5.16
N GLN A 195 13.55 21.81 -5.71
CA GLN A 195 14.53 20.93 -5.05
C GLN A 195 14.91 21.45 -3.66
N ARG A 196 15.24 22.73 -3.54
CA ARG A 196 15.67 23.37 -2.29
C ARG A 196 14.56 23.36 -1.25
N SER A 197 13.32 23.65 -1.65
CA SER A 197 12.16 23.64 -0.77
C SER A 197 11.89 22.25 -0.23
N PHE A 198 11.91 21.24 -1.09
CA PHE A 198 11.72 19.84 -0.71
C PHE A 198 12.83 19.35 0.23
N LEU A 199 14.10 19.58 -0.10
CA LEU A 199 15.22 19.21 0.75
C LEU A 199 15.17 19.86 2.14
N SER A 200 14.74 21.12 2.21
CA SER A 200 14.53 21.81 3.51
C SER A 200 13.50 21.07 4.37
N GLY A 201 12.39 20.62 3.77
CA GLY A 201 11.39 19.78 4.43
C GLY A 201 11.96 18.45 4.90
N VAL A 202 12.67 17.74 4.01
CA VAL A 202 13.32 16.45 4.32
C VAL A 202 14.31 16.55 5.48
N TYR A 203 15.20 17.55 5.49
CA TYR A 203 16.16 17.72 6.57
C TYR A 203 15.48 18.09 7.91
N ARG A 204 14.42 18.90 7.85
CA ARG A 204 13.61 19.22 9.04
C ARG A 204 12.94 17.97 9.59
N PHE A 205 12.31 17.15 8.72
CA PHE A 205 11.70 15.88 9.08
C PHE A 205 12.72 14.93 9.73
N ARG A 206 13.86 14.68 9.06
CA ARG A 206 14.91 13.78 9.56
C ARG A 206 15.43 14.19 10.94
N LYS A 207 15.57 15.51 11.19
CA LYS A 207 15.98 16.01 12.51
C LYS A 207 14.95 15.67 13.57
N VAL A 208 13.66 15.95 13.31
CA VAL A 208 12.59 15.65 14.27
C VAL A 208 12.46 14.14 14.49
N TYR A 209 12.55 13.34 13.42
CA TYR A 209 12.49 11.89 13.49
C TYR A 209 13.64 11.29 14.31
N LYS A 210 14.86 11.75 14.09
CA LYS A 210 16.05 11.30 14.83
C LYS A 210 15.94 11.56 16.33
N ASP A 211 15.34 12.68 16.71
CA ASP A 211 15.15 13.08 18.12
C ASP A 211 13.91 12.38 18.74
N SER A 212 13.14 11.62 17.96
CA SER A 212 11.98 10.86 18.44
C SER A 212 12.39 9.48 18.98
N PRO A 213 11.59 8.86 19.87
CA PRO A 213 11.83 7.48 20.33
C PRO A 213 11.87 6.45 19.20
N LEU A 214 11.34 6.79 18.03
CA LEU A 214 11.24 5.95 16.83
C LEU A 214 12.51 5.99 15.98
N GLY A 215 13.39 6.97 16.16
CA GLY A 215 14.56 7.22 15.29
C GLY A 215 15.60 6.10 15.21
N SER A 216 15.50 5.07 16.06
CA SER A 216 16.34 3.86 16.02
C SER A 216 15.63 2.65 15.39
N ALA A 217 14.35 2.76 15.05
CA ALA A 217 13.50 1.62 14.70
C ALA A 217 13.34 1.41 13.19
N LEU A 218 13.38 2.48 12.40
CA LEU A 218 13.19 2.48 10.94
C LEU A 218 14.22 3.37 10.25
N THR A 219 14.43 3.14 8.95
CA THR A 219 15.17 4.11 8.14
C THR A 219 14.39 5.42 8.09
N GLN A 220 15.10 6.55 8.18
CA GLN A 220 14.49 7.88 8.14
C GLN A 220 13.68 8.09 6.85
N ASP A 221 14.14 7.51 5.76
CA ASP A 221 13.54 7.70 4.43
C ASP A 221 12.30 6.80 4.23
N GLY A 222 12.27 5.60 4.81
CA GLY A 222 11.05 4.78 4.85
C GLY A 222 9.95 5.47 5.68
N ALA A 223 10.32 6.05 6.82
CA ALA A 223 9.39 6.85 7.62
C ALA A 223 8.91 8.12 6.89
N LEU A 224 9.77 8.76 6.09
CA LEU A 224 9.40 9.91 5.26
C LEU A 224 8.36 9.53 4.20
N VAL A 225 8.53 8.41 3.51
CA VAL A 225 7.55 7.94 2.52
C VAL A 225 6.19 7.72 3.17
N ARG A 226 6.15 7.03 4.33
CA ARG A 226 4.89 6.83 5.07
C ARG A 226 4.26 8.14 5.51
N TYR A 227 5.06 9.09 5.98
CA TYR A 227 4.59 10.43 6.32
C TYR A 227 3.95 11.13 5.11
N LEU A 228 4.60 11.07 3.96
CA LEU A 228 4.08 11.66 2.71
C LEU A 228 2.81 10.98 2.20
N GLN A 229 2.67 9.67 2.38
CA GLN A 229 1.43 8.96 2.05
C GLN A 229 0.22 9.45 2.87
N ILE A 230 0.46 9.81 4.14
CA ILE A 230 -0.60 10.18 5.08
C ILE A 230 -0.91 11.66 5.01
N PHE A 231 0.11 12.52 5.06
CA PHE A 231 -0.07 13.98 5.19
C PHE A 231 0.19 14.74 3.90
N GLY A 232 0.75 14.09 2.89
CA GLY A 232 1.10 14.69 1.61
C GLY A 232 2.35 15.59 1.63
N PRO A 233 2.84 15.98 0.44
CA PRO A 233 4.04 16.82 0.33
C PRO A 233 3.83 18.25 0.83
N ALA A 234 2.62 18.81 0.75
CA ALA A 234 2.32 20.14 1.26
C ALA A 234 2.55 20.25 2.77
N ALA A 235 2.19 19.21 3.53
CA ALA A 235 2.45 19.16 4.97
C ALA A 235 3.95 19.14 5.28
N LEU A 236 4.74 18.35 4.56
CA LEU A 236 6.20 18.33 4.73
C LEU A 236 6.84 19.71 4.53
N LEU A 237 6.32 20.50 3.58
CA LEU A 237 6.84 21.83 3.26
C LEU A 237 6.43 22.89 4.28
N SER A 238 5.21 22.83 4.79
CA SER A 238 4.61 23.88 5.64
C SER A 238 4.78 23.64 7.15
N ARG A 239 4.84 22.38 7.61
CA ARG A 239 4.84 22.03 9.03
C ARG A 239 6.09 22.54 9.78
N THR A 240 5.86 23.10 10.95
CA THR A 240 6.90 23.41 11.93
C THR A 240 7.45 22.14 12.59
N PRO A 241 8.62 22.18 13.25
CA PRO A 241 9.14 21.02 13.99
C PRO A 241 8.19 20.49 15.07
N GLY A 242 7.39 21.38 15.71
CA GLY A 242 6.40 20.98 16.72
C GLY A 242 5.25 20.21 16.12
N GLU A 243 4.69 20.68 15.00
CA GLU A 243 3.63 20.00 14.26
C GLU A 243 4.12 18.66 13.69
N LEU A 244 5.32 18.61 13.10
CA LEU A 244 5.93 17.35 12.66
C LEU A 244 6.06 16.31 13.79
N LYS A 245 6.38 16.76 15.00
CA LYS A 245 6.46 15.88 16.18
C LYS A 245 5.07 15.33 16.54
N THR A 246 4.03 16.15 16.47
CA THR A 246 2.64 15.74 16.69
C THR A 246 2.19 14.74 15.62
N ASP A 247 2.43 15.05 14.34
CA ASP A 247 2.11 14.18 13.21
C ASP A 247 2.80 12.81 13.34
N LEU A 248 4.10 12.78 13.69
CA LEU A 248 4.84 11.53 13.90
C LEU A 248 4.29 10.71 15.08
N ALA A 249 3.87 11.36 16.16
CA ALA A 249 3.24 10.67 17.29
C ALA A 249 1.91 10.02 16.89
N ALA A 250 1.15 10.68 16.02
CA ALA A 250 -0.14 10.18 15.51
C ALA A 250 0.01 8.91 14.64
N ILE A 251 1.13 8.76 13.93
CA ILE A 251 1.36 7.65 12.99
C ILE A 251 2.31 6.57 13.53
N VAL A 252 2.52 6.51 14.85
CA VAL A 252 3.35 5.45 15.46
C VAL A 252 2.91 4.04 15.04
N PRO A 253 1.62 3.68 15.00
CA PRO A 253 1.18 2.37 14.51
C PRO A 253 1.60 2.10 13.07
N GLU A 254 1.53 3.10 12.20
CA GLU A 254 1.97 3.01 10.79
C GLU A 254 3.48 2.72 10.66
N LEU A 255 4.28 3.38 11.48
CA LEU A 255 5.73 3.18 11.50
C LEU A 255 6.10 1.79 12.06
N ASN A 256 5.33 1.30 13.03
CA ASN A 256 5.48 -0.06 13.55
C ASN A 256 5.10 -1.12 12.50
N SER A 257 4.09 -0.86 11.67
CA SER A 257 3.70 -1.75 10.57
C SER A 257 4.85 -1.99 9.59
N ILE A 258 5.52 -0.93 9.15
CA ILE A 258 6.68 -1.03 8.26
C ILE A 258 7.82 -1.82 8.94
N LYS A 259 8.13 -1.51 10.20
CA LYS A 259 9.20 -2.16 10.94
C LYS A 259 9.01 -3.66 11.06
N ASN A 260 7.78 -4.09 11.28
CA ASN A 260 7.43 -5.49 11.56
C ASN A 260 7.07 -6.26 10.28
N ASP A 261 7.09 -5.62 9.12
CA ASP A 261 6.60 -6.18 7.85
C ASP A 261 5.22 -6.86 8.05
N SER A 262 4.32 -6.11 8.69
CA SER A 262 3.07 -6.66 9.23
C SER A 262 2.01 -6.79 8.13
N SER A 263 1.64 -8.02 7.80
CA SER A 263 0.49 -8.28 6.94
C SER A 263 -0.83 -7.86 7.62
N PRO A 264 -1.85 -7.46 6.82
CA PRO A 264 -3.18 -7.15 7.35
C PRO A 264 -3.81 -8.35 8.07
N VAL A 265 -4.47 -8.09 9.18
CA VAL A 265 -5.31 -9.09 9.87
C VAL A 265 -6.70 -9.08 9.23
N LEU A 266 -7.04 -10.17 8.54
CA LEU A 266 -8.36 -10.37 7.97
C LEU A 266 -9.31 -10.99 9.00
N VAL A 267 -10.24 -10.19 9.52
CA VAL A 267 -11.31 -10.66 10.40
C VAL A 267 -12.43 -11.23 9.52
N THR A 268 -12.53 -12.56 9.46
CA THR A 268 -13.46 -13.25 8.55
C THR A 268 -14.79 -13.59 9.19
N ASP A 269 -14.89 -13.51 10.51
CA ASP A 269 -16.12 -13.78 11.29
C ASP A 269 -16.28 -12.76 12.44
N PRO A 270 -17.46 -12.20 12.68
CA PRO A 270 -17.73 -11.34 13.83
C PRO A 270 -17.48 -12.03 15.19
N ALA A 271 -17.54 -13.35 15.25
CA ALA A 271 -17.31 -14.12 16.48
C ALA A 271 -15.81 -14.30 16.80
N GLU A 272 -14.91 -14.05 15.85
CA GLU A 272 -13.45 -14.15 16.01
C GLU A 272 -12.85 -12.96 16.80
N ALA A 273 -13.64 -11.89 17.03
CA ALA A 273 -13.22 -10.82 17.93
C ALA A 273 -13.14 -11.39 19.37
N PRO A 274 -11.98 -11.30 20.04
CA PRO A 274 -11.80 -11.91 21.37
C PRO A 274 -12.82 -11.32 22.36
N ARG A 275 -13.71 -12.15 22.88
CA ARG A 275 -14.71 -11.79 23.88
C ARG A 275 -14.17 -12.04 25.28
N GLY A 276 -13.17 -11.28 25.72
CA GLY A 276 -12.67 -11.37 27.09
C GLY A 276 -13.66 -10.75 28.09
N ILE A 277 -14.07 -11.51 29.11
CA ILE A 277 -14.88 -10.98 30.21
C ILE A 277 -14.15 -9.82 30.90
N ILE A 278 -12.84 -9.87 30.97
CA ILE A 278 -11.97 -8.83 31.54
C ILE A 278 -11.99 -7.56 30.66
N SER A 279 -12.07 -7.69 29.33
CA SER A 279 -12.13 -6.57 28.40
C SER A 279 -13.37 -5.69 28.62
N ARG A 280 -14.53 -6.28 28.89
CA ARG A 280 -15.76 -5.53 29.18
C ARG A 280 -15.69 -4.69 30.46
N LEU A 281 -14.86 -5.08 31.41
CA LEU A 281 -14.62 -4.31 32.65
C LEU A 281 -13.64 -3.15 32.44
N VAL A 282 -12.72 -3.31 31.49
CA VAL A 282 -11.68 -2.31 31.19
C VAL A 282 -12.15 -1.30 30.14
N HIS A 283 -12.99 -1.75 29.18
CA HIS A 283 -13.54 -0.92 28.11
C HIS A 283 -15.08 -0.92 28.18
N PRO A 284 -15.69 -0.08 29.03
CA PRO A 284 -17.14 0.05 29.05
C PRO A 284 -17.61 0.57 27.69
N GLY A 285 -18.62 -0.09 27.12
CA GLY A 285 -19.27 0.36 25.90
C GLY A 285 -19.87 1.76 26.05
N VAL A 286 -20.24 2.36 24.93
CA VAL A 286 -20.91 3.68 24.91
C VAL A 286 -22.42 3.50 24.95
N LYS A 287 -23.13 4.46 25.57
CA LYS A 287 -24.60 4.41 25.63
C LYS A 287 -25.25 4.77 24.31
N GLU A 288 -24.64 5.72 23.59
CA GLU A 288 -25.11 6.28 22.33
C GLU A 288 -23.94 6.39 21.37
N LEU A 289 -24.18 6.16 20.09
CA LEU A 289 -23.20 6.25 19.02
C LEU A 289 -23.72 7.18 17.93
N ARG A 290 -22.88 8.11 17.46
CA ARG A 290 -23.16 8.96 16.31
C ARG A 290 -22.19 8.64 15.19
N ALA A 291 -22.71 8.15 14.05
CA ALA A 291 -21.89 7.71 12.93
C ALA A 291 -22.25 8.48 11.63
N ALA A 292 -21.23 8.95 10.92
CA ALA A 292 -21.37 9.60 9.62
C ALA A 292 -20.91 8.68 8.50
N PHE A 293 -21.59 8.76 7.36
CA PHE A 293 -21.28 8.01 6.15
C PHE A 293 -20.96 8.97 5.02
N LEU A 294 -19.72 8.92 4.53
CA LEU A 294 -19.22 9.80 3.49
C LEU A 294 -19.17 9.04 2.16
N HIS A 295 -19.86 9.58 1.18
CA HIS A 295 -20.03 8.99 -0.15
C HIS A 295 -19.42 9.92 -1.21
N ASP A 296 -18.73 9.34 -2.20
CA ASP A 296 -18.19 10.10 -3.34
C ASP A 296 -19.29 10.63 -4.26
N LYS A 297 -20.43 9.93 -4.35
CA LYS A 297 -21.55 10.26 -5.26
C LYS A 297 -22.90 10.33 -4.55
N ASP A 298 -23.91 10.80 -5.27
CA ASP A 298 -25.30 10.77 -4.81
C ASP A 298 -25.92 9.37 -4.97
N PRO A 299 -26.86 8.97 -4.07
CA PRO A 299 -27.56 7.68 -4.18
C PRO A 299 -28.49 7.61 -5.40
N GLU A 300 -28.86 8.76 -5.99
CA GLU A 300 -29.69 8.79 -7.20
C GLU A 300 -28.88 8.42 -8.47
N THR A 301 -27.59 8.73 -8.48
CA THR A 301 -26.68 8.52 -9.62
C THR A 301 -25.80 7.28 -9.47
N SER A 302 -25.52 6.86 -8.23
CA SER A 302 -24.65 5.73 -7.90
C SER A 302 -25.44 4.65 -7.18
N PHE A 303 -25.51 3.48 -7.80
CA PHE A 303 -26.12 2.31 -7.19
C PHE A 303 -25.33 1.82 -5.96
N TRP A 304 -24.02 1.94 -5.99
CA TRP A 304 -23.13 1.64 -4.87
C TRP A 304 -23.47 2.51 -3.65
N THR A 305 -23.53 3.82 -3.85
CA THR A 305 -23.93 4.78 -2.81
C THR A 305 -25.34 4.48 -2.27
N TYR A 306 -26.28 4.19 -3.17
CA TYR A 306 -27.65 3.81 -2.78
C TYR A 306 -27.68 2.58 -1.88
N ALA A 307 -26.91 1.54 -2.21
CA ALA A 307 -26.86 0.31 -1.42
C ALA A 307 -26.29 0.56 -0.01
N HIS A 308 -25.24 1.34 0.11
CA HIS A 308 -24.67 1.75 1.40
C HIS A 308 -25.66 2.57 2.23
N GLU A 309 -26.34 3.53 1.60
CA GLU A 309 -27.31 4.40 2.26
C GLU A 309 -28.54 3.62 2.78
N GLN A 310 -29.08 2.69 1.98
CA GLN A 310 -30.12 1.78 2.45
C GLN A 310 -29.64 0.93 3.63
N GLY A 311 -28.38 0.47 3.58
CA GLY A 311 -27.76 -0.26 4.67
C GLY A 311 -27.64 0.56 5.95
N ARG A 312 -27.22 1.83 5.84
CA ARG A 312 -27.12 2.78 6.95
C ARG A 312 -28.46 3.00 7.64
N VAL A 313 -29.48 3.37 6.85
CA VAL A 313 -30.82 3.65 7.37
C VAL A 313 -31.42 2.43 8.06
N ALA A 314 -31.30 1.24 7.46
CA ALA A 314 -31.81 0.00 8.04
C ALA A 314 -31.04 -0.42 9.31
N ALA A 315 -29.73 -0.21 9.36
CA ALA A 315 -28.93 -0.49 10.56
C ALA A 315 -29.32 0.42 11.73
N GLN A 316 -29.47 1.72 11.49
CA GLN A 316 -29.95 2.67 12.50
C GLN A 316 -31.32 2.27 13.04
N ALA A 317 -32.28 1.97 12.15
CA ALA A 317 -33.65 1.58 12.54
C ALA A 317 -33.68 0.32 13.42
N SER A 318 -32.71 -0.59 13.26
CA SER A 318 -32.62 -1.85 14.02
C SER A 318 -32.09 -1.69 15.45
N LEU A 319 -31.57 -0.52 15.84
CA LEU A 319 -30.89 -0.30 17.12
C LEU A 319 -31.62 0.66 18.08
N GLU A 320 -32.92 0.88 17.85
CA GLU A 320 -33.85 1.49 18.78
C GLU A 320 -33.38 2.81 19.43
N GLY A 321 -32.87 3.75 18.61
CA GLY A 321 -32.44 5.09 19.07
C GLY A 321 -31.07 5.15 19.76
N ARG A 322 -30.38 4.02 19.95
CA ARG A 322 -29.02 4.00 20.49
C ARG A 322 -27.94 4.47 19.48
N VAL A 323 -28.30 4.55 18.22
CA VAL A 323 -27.42 4.98 17.13
C VAL A 323 -28.10 6.04 16.30
N GLU A 324 -27.43 7.19 16.17
CA GLU A 324 -27.79 8.24 15.22
C GLU A 324 -26.83 8.21 14.04
N THR A 325 -27.35 8.27 12.81
CA THR A 325 -26.48 8.28 11.64
C THR A 325 -26.85 9.37 10.64
N THR A 326 -25.85 9.89 9.92
CA THR A 326 -26.03 10.84 8.80
C THR A 326 -25.27 10.37 7.56
N GLY A 327 -25.80 10.71 6.38
CA GLY A 327 -25.10 10.54 5.09
C GLY A 327 -24.64 11.88 4.56
N VAL A 328 -23.37 11.96 4.12
CA VAL A 328 -22.79 13.10 3.41
C VAL A 328 -22.43 12.65 2.00
N PHE A 329 -22.94 13.34 1.00
CA PHE A 329 -22.82 12.93 -0.41
C PHE A 329 -21.91 13.89 -1.18
N ARG A 330 -21.39 13.40 -2.33
CA ARG A 330 -20.56 14.15 -3.27
C ARG A 330 -19.29 14.69 -2.60
N MET A 331 -18.58 13.82 -1.92
CA MET A 331 -17.34 14.19 -1.23
C MET A 331 -16.23 14.67 -2.20
N GLU A 332 -16.33 14.35 -3.49
CA GLU A 332 -15.44 14.90 -4.53
C GLU A 332 -15.57 16.42 -4.72
N ASP A 333 -16.73 17.00 -4.33
CA ASP A 333 -17.02 18.45 -4.42
C ASP A 333 -16.82 19.19 -3.09
N ARG A 334 -16.32 18.53 -2.04
CA ARG A 334 -16.22 19.06 -0.68
C ARG A 334 -14.79 19.03 -0.15
N ASP A 335 -14.49 19.95 0.76
CA ASP A 335 -13.29 19.83 1.59
C ASP A 335 -13.51 18.71 2.62
N PHE A 336 -12.64 17.70 2.57
CA PHE A 336 -12.77 16.52 3.41
C PHE A 336 -12.46 16.83 4.87
N ASP A 337 -11.40 17.60 5.15
CA ASP A 337 -10.98 17.94 6.52
C ASP A 337 -12.01 18.85 7.20
N GLU A 338 -12.54 19.82 6.47
CA GLU A 338 -13.62 20.69 6.95
C GLU A 338 -14.88 19.88 7.29
N THR A 339 -15.26 18.94 6.42
CA THR A 339 -16.42 18.05 6.64
C THR A 339 -16.21 17.19 7.91
N ILE A 340 -15.02 16.63 8.11
CA ILE A 340 -14.72 15.82 9.32
C ILE A 340 -14.79 16.70 10.57
N ARG A 341 -14.27 17.92 10.51
CA ARG A 341 -14.27 18.86 11.63
C ARG A 341 -15.71 19.23 12.04
N GLU A 342 -16.56 19.56 11.06
CA GLU A 342 -17.97 19.87 11.29
C GLU A 342 -18.71 18.67 11.93
N LEU A 343 -18.51 17.46 11.42
CA LEU A 343 -19.09 16.24 11.95
C LEU A 343 -18.65 15.97 13.39
N ARG A 344 -17.36 16.10 13.67
CA ARG A 344 -16.79 15.93 15.01
C ARG A 344 -17.36 16.95 15.99
N ASP A 345 -17.44 18.22 15.60
CA ASP A 345 -17.99 19.30 16.42
C ASP A 345 -19.51 19.10 16.67
N ALA A 346 -20.21 18.47 15.73
CA ALA A 346 -21.59 18.00 15.91
C ALA A 346 -21.72 16.72 16.75
N GLY A 347 -20.60 16.16 17.25
CA GLY A 347 -20.57 15.00 18.15
C GLY A 347 -20.53 13.65 17.44
N TYR A 348 -20.30 13.59 16.12
CA TYR A 348 -20.07 12.33 15.42
C TYR A 348 -18.68 11.80 15.75
N ASN A 349 -18.60 10.57 16.25
CA ASN A 349 -17.38 9.92 16.74
C ASN A 349 -17.02 8.65 15.97
N MET A 350 -17.76 8.38 14.88
CA MET A 350 -17.49 7.28 13.96
C MET A 350 -17.77 7.73 12.53
N VAL A 351 -16.85 7.42 11.61
CA VAL A 351 -16.95 7.81 10.20
C VAL A 351 -16.71 6.59 9.31
N PHE A 352 -17.64 6.36 8.40
CA PHE A 352 -17.50 5.38 7.32
C PHE A 352 -17.30 6.12 6.01
N THR A 353 -16.21 5.83 5.30
CA THR A 353 -16.06 6.20 3.90
C THR A 353 -16.36 5.00 3.03
N THR A 354 -17.27 5.15 2.08
CA THR A 354 -17.93 4.02 1.42
C THR A 354 -17.28 3.61 0.10
N THR A 355 -16.12 4.15 -0.20
CA THR A 355 -15.33 3.82 -1.40
C THR A 355 -13.84 3.92 -1.11
N SER A 356 -13.03 3.06 -1.77
CA SER A 356 -11.56 3.12 -1.71
C SER A 356 -10.99 4.43 -2.26
N ARG A 357 -11.70 5.15 -3.12
CA ARG A 357 -11.31 6.48 -3.61
C ARG A 357 -11.09 7.49 -2.49
N LEU A 358 -11.85 7.38 -1.40
CA LEU A 358 -11.72 8.23 -0.22
C LEU A 358 -10.65 7.75 0.78
N LEU A 359 -9.94 6.65 0.50
CA LEU A 359 -8.94 6.07 1.40
C LEU A 359 -7.82 7.07 1.77
N PRO A 360 -7.19 7.79 0.82
CA PRO A 360 -6.11 8.73 1.17
C PRO A 360 -6.58 9.85 2.11
N ALA A 361 -7.74 10.45 1.83
CA ALA A 361 -8.30 11.49 2.70
C ALA A 361 -8.74 10.94 4.07
N THR A 362 -9.29 9.70 4.10
CA THR A 362 -9.66 9.03 5.34
C THR A 362 -8.43 8.75 6.22
N LEU A 363 -7.32 8.36 5.61
CA LEU A 363 -6.07 8.08 6.30
C LEU A 363 -5.50 9.34 6.96
N THR A 364 -5.49 10.46 6.24
CA THR A 364 -5.09 11.78 6.78
C THR A 364 -5.97 12.19 7.95
N ALA A 365 -7.30 12.04 7.82
CA ALA A 365 -8.24 12.36 8.88
C ALA A 365 -8.07 11.44 10.10
N ALA A 366 -7.84 10.13 9.90
CA ALA A 366 -7.61 9.18 11.00
C ALA A 366 -6.35 9.53 11.80
N ALA A 367 -5.30 10.04 11.13
CA ALA A 367 -4.10 10.54 11.82
C ALA A 367 -4.37 11.85 12.59
N ALA A 368 -5.20 12.75 12.04
CA ALA A 368 -5.50 14.05 12.64
C ALA A 368 -6.51 13.98 13.80
N TYR A 369 -7.52 13.11 13.71
CA TYR A 369 -8.67 13.04 14.62
C TYR A 369 -8.74 11.68 15.32
N GLN A 370 -7.80 11.38 16.22
CA GLN A 370 -7.65 10.09 16.91
C GLN A 370 -8.82 9.75 17.87
N ASP A 371 -9.65 10.73 18.21
CA ASP A 371 -10.88 10.55 18.99
C ASP A 371 -12.06 10.07 18.13
N VAL A 372 -11.92 10.06 16.81
CA VAL A 372 -12.92 9.56 15.85
C VAL A 372 -12.50 8.19 15.32
N LYS A 373 -13.45 7.25 15.23
CA LYS A 373 -13.23 5.92 14.65
C LYS A 373 -13.46 5.97 13.14
N PHE A 374 -12.47 5.60 12.37
CA PHE A 374 -12.56 5.60 10.90
C PHE A 374 -12.63 4.19 10.33
N LEU A 375 -13.55 3.97 9.39
CA LEU A 375 -13.62 2.78 8.55
C LEU A 375 -13.70 3.18 7.08
N ASN A 376 -12.89 2.52 6.24
CA ASN A 376 -12.95 2.71 4.80
C ASN A 376 -13.40 1.43 4.09
N CYS A 377 -14.27 1.57 3.08
CA CYS A 377 -14.71 0.45 2.25
C CYS A 377 -13.63 0.08 1.22
N SER A 378 -12.67 -0.68 1.70
CA SER A 378 -11.55 -1.27 0.98
C SER A 378 -11.06 -2.52 1.71
N VAL A 379 -10.14 -3.25 1.13
CA VAL A 379 -9.58 -4.48 1.71
C VAL A 379 -8.11 -4.63 1.32
N ASN A 380 -7.37 -5.43 2.06
CA ASN A 380 -5.92 -5.61 1.96
C ASN A 380 -5.11 -4.31 2.19
N VAL A 381 -5.60 -3.46 3.09
CA VAL A 381 -4.99 -2.17 3.40
C VAL A 381 -4.12 -2.31 4.64
N SER A 382 -2.85 -1.93 4.51
CA SER A 382 -1.84 -2.05 5.57
C SER A 382 -1.68 -0.76 6.38
N HIS A 383 -2.81 -0.14 6.78
CA HIS A 383 -2.84 1.08 7.58
C HIS A 383 -3.51 0.85 8.95
N PRO A 384 -2.73 0.64 10.03
CA PRO A 384 -3.28 0.32 11.37
C PRO A 384 -4.12 1.42 12.00
N ILE A 385 -3.96 2.68 11.62
CA ILE A 385 -4.71 3.81 12.20
C ILE A 385 -6.17 3.90 11.75
N LEU A 386 -6.57 3.13 10.75
CA LEU A 386 -7.96 2.99 10.35
C LEU A 386 -8.33 1.51 10.17
N ARG A 387 -9.62 1.19 10.16
CA ARG A 387 -10.10 -0.16 9.86
C ARG A 387 -10.73 -0.19 8.48
N CYS A 388 -10.50 -1.28 7.76
CA CYS A 388 -11.08 -1.45 6.43
C CYS A 388 -12.13 -2.54 6.44
N TYR A 389 -13.06 -2.47 5.48
CA TYR A 389 -14.11 -3.47 5.34
C TYR A 389 -14.48 -3.68 3.88
N TYR A 390 -14.70 -4.96 3.53
CA TYR A 390 -15.19 -5.35 2.21
C TYR A 390 -15.95 -6.68 2.30
N PRO A 391 -16.98 -6.92 1.49
CA PRO A 391 -17.70 -8.19 1.53
C PRO A 391 -16.93 -9.31 0.85
N ARG A 392 -16.99 -10.52 1.42
CA ARG A 392 -16.39 -11.74 0.85
C ARG A 392 -17.30 -12.32 -0.24
N MET A 393 -17.34 -11.65 -1.38
CA MET A 393 -18.32 -11.87 -2.43
C MET A 393 -18.13 -13.20 -3.18
N TYR A 394 -16.92 -13.75 -3.24
CA TYR A 394 -16.64 -14.98 -3.98
C TYR A 394 -17.55 -16.16 -3.57
N GLU A 395 -17.99 -16.20 -2.31
CA GLU A 395 -18.89 -17.23 -1.81
C GLU A 395 -20.27 -17.19 -2.50
N ALA A 396 -20.82 -16.00 -2.68
CA ALA A 396 -22.08 -15.81 -3.40
C ALA A 396 -21.88 -16.01 -4.93
N LYS A 397 -20.72 -15.65 -5.45
CA LYS A 397 -20.39 -15.86 -6.87
C LYS A 397 -20.32 -17.34 -7.22
N PHE A 398 -19.77 -18.17 -6.35
CA PHE A 398 -19.81 -19.61 -6.52
C PHE A 398 -21.25 -20.12 -6.66
N LEU A 399 -22.15 -19.67 -5.80
CA LEU A 399 -23.57 -20.08 -5.83
C LEU A 399 -24.29 -19.59 -7.10
N THR A 400 -24.00 -18.35 -7.57
CA THR A 400 -24.56 -17.88 -8.84
C THR A 400 -23.96 -18.64 -10.04
N GLY A 401 -22.71 -19.11 -9.93
CA GLY A 401 -22.09 -20.00 -10.90
C GLY A 401 -22.80 -21.37 -10.98
N ILE A 402 -23.18 -21.95 -9.83
CA ILE A 402 -24.01 -23.18 -9.77
C ILE A 402 -25.32 -22.98 -10.55
N ILE A 403 -26.01 -21.85 -10.36
CA ILE A 403 -27.26 -21.54 -11.05
C ILE A 403 -27.03 -21.43 -12.57
N ALA A 404 -25.98 -20.69 -12.97
CA ALA A 404 -25.62 -20.52 -14.36
C ALA A 404 -25.32 -21.85 -15.03
N GLY A 405 -24.48 -22.70 -14.42
CA GLY A 405 -24.14 -24.01 -14.97
C GLY A 405 -25.30 -25.01 -15.00
N ALA A 406 -26.21 -24.93 -14.01
CA ALA A 406 -27.38 -25.84 -13.95
C ALA A 406 -28.50 -25.49 -14.93
N MET A 407 -28.57 -24.21 -15.35
CA MET A 407 -29.70 -23.71 -16.14
C MET A 407 -29.31 -23.22 -17.53
N CYS A 408 -28.02 -23.22 -17.86
CA CYS A 408 -27.55 -22.78 -19.18
C CYS A 408 -27.53 -23.94 -20.17
N ASP A 409 -28.21 -23.80 -21.30
CA ASP A 409 -28.21 -24.78 -22.37
C ASP A 409 -26.96 -24.68 -23.28
N SER A 410 -26.08 -23.74 -23.03
CA SER A 410 -24.84 -23.49 -23.79
C SER A 410 -23.61 -23.87 -23.01
N ASP A 411 -22.58 -24.37 -23.67
CA ASP A 411 -21.26 -24.62 -23.06
C ASP A 411 -20.48 -23.32 -22.77
N VAL A 412 -21.08 -22.14 -23.01
CA VAL A 412 -20.42 -20.83 -22.75
C VAL A 412 -21.30 -19.95 -21.88
N VAL A 413 -20.76 -19.55 -20.77
CA VAL A 413 -21.33 -18.57 -19.84
C VAL A 413 -20.46 -17.31 -19.87
N ARG A 414 -21.04 -16.11 -19.98
CA ARG A 414 -20.31 -14.86 -19.99
C ARG A 414 -20.26 -14.25 -18.58
N TYR A 415 -19.09 -13.79 -18.17
CA TYR A 415 -18.88 -13.06 -16.93
C TYR A 415 -18.35 -11.65 -17.21
N ILE A 416 -18.99 -10.63 -16.66
CA ILE A 416 -18.58 -9.23 -16.78
C ILE A 416 -18.03 -8.78 -15.44
N SER A 417 -16.78 -8.30 -15.46
CA SER A 417 -16.12 -7.68 -14.32
C SER A 417 -15.68 -6.25 -14.65
N ASP A 418 -15.44 -5.41 -13.67
CA ASP A 418 -15.05 -4.03 -13.92
C ASP A 418 -13.55 -3.89 -14.13
N TYR A 419 -12.75 -4.14 -13.11
CA TYR A 419 -11.29 -4.03 -13.11
C TYR A 419 -10.70 -5.04 -12.12
N PRO A 420 -9.44 -5.46 -12.31
CA PRO A 420 -8.75 -6.37 -11.40
C PRO A 420 -8.37 -5.63 -10.11
N ALA A 421 -9.08 -5.91 -9.02
CA ALA A 421 -8.79 -5.46 -7.68
C ALA A 421 -8.72 -6.67 -6.75
N TYR A 422 -8.28 -6.49 -5.52
CA TYR A 422 -8.32 -7.55 -4.52
C TYR A 422 -9.71 -8.20 -4.45
N SER A 423 -9.74 -9.53 -4.31
CA SER A 423 -10.97 -10.35 -4.30
C SER A 423 -11.74 -10.45 -5.64
N THR A 424 -11.40 -9.65 -6.65
CA THR A 424 -12.08 -9.71 -7.98
C THR A 424 -11.78 -11.02 -8.69
N LEU A 425 -10.51 -11.43 -8.76
CA LEU A 425 -10.13 -12.69 -9.42
C LEU A 425 -10.66 -13.91 -8.66
N ALA A 426 -10.67 -13.87 -7.33
CA ALA A 426 -11.32 -14.90 -6.54
C ALA A 426 -12.82 -15.00 -6.83
N SER A 427 -13.50 -13.89 -7.06
CA SER A 427 -14.93 -13.87 -7.41
C SER A 427 -15.18 -14.46 -8.80
N ILE A 428 -14.34 -14.15 -9.80
CA ILE A 428 -14.39 -14.73 -11.14
C ILE A 428 -14.15 -16.24 -11.08
N ASN A 429 -13.10 -16.66 -10.40
CA ASN A 429 -12.73 -18.06 -10.25
C ASN A 429 -13.80 -18.87 -9.51
N ALA A 430 -14.35 -18.33 -8.42
CA ALA A 430 -15.43 -18.99 -7.69
C ALA A 430 -16.68 -19.18 -8.56
N PHE A 431 -17.07 -18.16 -9.34
CA PHE A 431 -18.17 -18.29 -10.30
C PHE A 431 -17.89 -19.39 -11.33
N ALA A 432 -16.70 -19.39 -11.93
CA ALA A 432 -16.31 -20.37 -12.93
C ALA A 432 -16.27 -21.80 -12.36
N LEU A 433 -15.77 -21.96 -11.14
CA LEU A 433 -15.80 -23.25 -10.42
C LEU A 433 -17.24 -23.69 -10.10
N GLY A 434 -18.12 -22.75 -9.74
CA GLY A 434 -19.55 -23.04 -9.57
C GLY A 434 -20.19 -23.56 -10.86
N VAL A 435 -19.90 -22.93 -12.00
CA VAL A 435 -20.35 -23.42 -13.34
C VAL A 435 -19.79 -24.81 -13.60
N LYS A 436 -18.48 -25.02 -13.42
CA LYS A 436 -17.78 -26.29 -13.68
C LYS A 436 -18.29 -27.44 -12.81
N THR A 437 -18.72 -27.14 -11.57
CA THR A 437 -19.23 -28.15 -10.62
C THR A 437 -20.47 -28.88 -11.16
N VAL A 438 -21.36 -28.19 -11.85
CA VAL A 438 -22.62 -28.75 -12.37
C VAL A 438 -22.60 -28.96 -13.91
N SER A 439 -21.72 -28.26 -14.61
CA SER A 439 -21.50 -28.38 -16.05
C SER A 439 -20.01 -28.40 -16.38
N PRO A 440 -19.32 -29.56 -16.25
CA PRO A 440 -17.86 -29.66 -16.37
C PRO A 440 -17.26 -29.26 -17.72
N ARG A 441 -18.08 -29.22 -18.79
CA ARG A 441 -17.64 -28.81 -20.12
C ARG A 441 -17.77 -27.32 -20.36
N SER A 442 -18.56 -26.62 -19.54
CA SER A 442 -18.85 -25.22 -19.74
C SER A 442 -17.64 -24.35 -19.43
N ARG A 443 -17.46 -23.35 -20.27
CA ARG A 443 -16.42 -22.33 -20.13
C ARG A 443 -17.03 -20.99 -19.78
N VAL A 444 -16.24 -20.18 -19.05
CA VAL A 444 -16.64 -18.83 -18.65
C VAL A 444 -15.86 -17.82 -19.48
N LEU A 445 -16.54 -17.09 -20.36
CA LEU A 445 -15.94 -16.03 -21.15
C LEU A 445 -15.92 -14.73 -20.32
N LEU A 446 -14.71 -14.34 -19.89
CA LEU A 446 -14.48 -13.14 -19.10
C LEU A 446 -14.43 -11.89 -19.98
N HIS A 447 -15.11 -10.85 -19.54
CA HIS A 447 -15.08 -9.53 -20.15
C HIS A 447 -14.87 -8.45 -19.09
N TRP A 448 -13.91 -7.54 -19.33
CA TRP A 448 -13.64 -6.39 -18.49
C TRP A 448 -14.32 -5.14 -19.02
N SER A 449 -15.13 -4.47 -18.20
CA SER A 449 -15.88 -3.27 -18.61
C SER A 449 -15.04 -1.98 -18.56
N SER A 450 -13.93 -1.99 -17.84
CA SER A 450 -13.07 -0.81 -17.60
C SER A 450 -11.73 -0.87 -18.34
N VAL A 451 -11.68 -1.53 -19.51
CA VAL A 451 -10.50 -1.52 -20.39
C VAL A 451 -10.73 -0.59 -21.58
N THR A 452 -9.64 0.07 -22.04
CA THR A 452 -9.69 1.09 -23.10
C THR A 452 -9.94 0.51 -24.48
N ASP A 453 -9.57 -0.75 -24.71
CA ASP A 453 -9.71 -1.49 -25.97
C ASP A 453 -10.94 -2.42 -26.00
N ALA A 454 -11.84 -2.28 -25.03
CA ALA A 454 -13.08 -3.04 -25.00
C ALA A 454 -13.88 -2.80 -26.30
N LYS A 455 -13.96 -3.82 -27.16
CA LYS A 455 -14.77 -3.78 -28.38
C LYS A 455 -16.23 -3.59 -27.99
N GLY A 456 -16.75 -2.37 -28.14
CA GLY A 456 -18.15 -1.94 -28.13
C GLY A 456 -19.07 -2.47 -27.01
N PRO A 457 -20.30 -1.95 -26.91
CA PRO A 457 -21.28 -2.53 -26.00
C PRO A 457 -21.48 -3.99 -26.37
N MET A 458 -21.18 -4.86 -25.40
CA MET A 458 -21.21 -6.29 -25.54
C MET A 458 -22.55 -6.75 -26.15
N GLU A 459 -22.56 -7.18 -27.41
CA GLU A 459 -23.74 -7.79 -27.99
C GLU A 459 -24.14 -9.01 -27.16
N ARG A 460 -25.28 -8.91 -26.48
CA ARG A 460 -25.88 -9.98 -25.69
C ARG A 460 -26.53 -11.05 -26.57
N SER A 461 -26.44 -10.90 -27.90
CA SER A 461 -26.94 -11.84 -28.87
C SER A 461 -26.09 -13.13 -28.83
N GLY A 462 -26.75 -14.26 -28.68
CA GLY A 462 -26.14 -15.59 -28.79
C GLY A 462 -25.55 -16.19 -27.51
N VAL A 463 -25.65 -15.53 -26.36
CA VAL A 463 -25.19 -16.08 -25.07
C VAL A 463 -26.37 -16.53 -24.23
N ALA A 464 -26.31 -17.76 -23.70
CA ALA A 464 -27.39 -18.34 -22.92
C ALA A 464 -27.44 -17.85 -21.47
N ALA A 465 -26.27 -17.45 -20.88
CA ALA A 465 -26.19 -16.89 -19.53
C ALA A 465 -25.15 -15.75 -19.44
N VAL A 466 -25.47 -14.71 -18.68
CA VAL A 466 -24.58 -13.58 -18.43
C VAL A 466 -24.59 -13.25 -16.96
N SER A 467 -23.42 -13.29 -16.31
CA SER A 467 -23.22 -12.71 -14.98
C SER A 467 -22.70 -11.29 -15.15
N GLY A 468 -23.37 -10.34 -14.54
CA GLY A 468 -22.98 -8.93 -14.53
C GLY A 468 -22.53 -8.48 -13.14
N GLN A 469 -22.38 -7.16 -12.99
CA GLN A 469 -22.10 -6.52 -11.71
C GLN A 469 -23.14 -6.87 -10.65
N ASP A 470 -22.74 -6.87 -9.40
CA ASP A 470 -23.62 -7.18 -8.28
C ASP A 470 -24.44 -5.97 -7.86
N SER A 471 -25.68 -6.21 -7.47
CA SER A 471 -26.56 -5.15 -7.07
C SER A 471 -27.81 -5.63 -6.34
N LEU A 472 -28.35 -4.77 -5.48
CA LEU A 472 -29.73 -4.89 -4.99
C LEU A 472 -30.69 -4.59 -6.14
N VAL A 473 -31.43 -5.58 -6.61
CA VAL A 473 -32.37 -5.41 -7.70
C VAL A 473 -33.59 -4.60 -7.22
N ARG A 474 -33.68 -3.35 -7.60
CA ARG A 474 -34.92 -2.57 -7.53
C ARG A 474 -35.36 -1.97 -8.85
N ASP A 475 -34.51 -1.97 -9.86
CA ASP A 475 -34.88 -1.41 -11.15
C ASP A 475 -34.76 -2.46 -12.25
N ALA A 476 -35.89 -3.04 -12.63
CA ALA A 476 -36.00 -3.97 -13.76
C ALA A 476 -35.52 -3.36 -15.09
N ARG A 477 -35.30 -2.05 -15.15
CA ARG A 477 -34.77 -1.32 -16.30
C ARG A 477 -33.24 -1.41 -16.41
N ARG A 478 -32.54 -1.69 -15.31
CA ARG A 478 -31.08 -1.89 -15.29
C ARG A 478 -30.74 -3.38 -15.45
N ARG A 479 -30.87 -3.88 -16.68
CA ARG A 479 -30.63 -5.28 -17.05
C ARG A 479 -29.17 -5.74 -16.98
N ASN A 480 -28.30 -5.03 -16.26
CA ASN A 480 -26.86 -5.28 -16.23
C ASN A 480 -26.36 -5.94 -14.94
N LEU A 481 -27.22 -6.08 -13.94
CA LEU A 481 -26.82 -6.44 -12.59
C LEU A 481 -27.36 -7.82 -12.22
N GLY A 482 -26.48 -8.75 -11.86
CA GLY A 482 -26.82 -10.13 -11.53
C GLY A 482 -26.64 -11.13 -12.67
N LEU A 483 -27.17 -12.32 -12.46
CA LEU A 483 -27.18 -13.41 -13.43
C LEU A 483 -28.46 -13.37 -14.25
N PHE A 484 -28.31 -13.30 -15.58
CA PHE A 484 -29.41 -13.38 -16.54
C PHE A 484 -29.26 -14.61 -17.41
N LEU A 485 -30.36 -15.31 -17.65
CA LEU A 485 -30.44 -16.46 -18.52
C LEU A 485 -31.32 -16.13 -19.74
N ARG A 486 -30.99 -16.72 -20.88
CA ARG A 486 -31.84 -16.68 -22.05
C ARG A 486 -32.79 -17.87 -22.03
N LEU A 487 -34.04 -17.62 -21.69
CA LEU A 487 -35.12 -18.61 -21.69
C LEU A 487 -36.16 -18.20 -22.76
N ASP A 488 -36.50 -19.09 -23.68
CA ASP A 488 -37.43 -18.83 -24.79
C ASP A 488 -37.13 -17.53 -25.56
N GLY A 489 -35.84 -17.30 -25.82
CA GLY A 489 -35.35 -16.11 -26.54
C GLY A 489 -35.32 -14.82 -25.75
N LYS A 490 -35.80 -14.80 -24.49
CA LYS A 490 -35.82 -13.61 -23.60
C LYS A 490 -34.74 -13.72 -22.52
N LEU A 491 -34.13 -12.59 -22.17
CA LEU A 491 -33.26 -12.50 -21.00
C LEU A 491 -34.12 -12.37 -19.74
N VAL A 492 -33.97 -13.33 -18.84
CA VAL A 492 -34.70 -13.41 -17.57
C VAL A 492 -33.69 -13.35 -16.43
N HIS A 493 -33.98 -12.56 -15.39
CA HIS A 493 -33.17 -12.51 -14.20
C HIS A 493 -33.29 -13.82 -13.42
N ALA A 494 -32.15 -14.49 -13.20
CA ALA A 494 -32.09 -15.76 -12.47
C ALA A 494 -31.58 -15.64 -11.03
N ALA A 495 -30.59 -14.79 -10.81
CA ALA A 495 -30.05 -14.59 -9.45
C ALA A 495 -29.26 -13.29 -9.36
N SER A 496 -29.10 -12.79 -8.11
CA SER A 496 -28.15 -11.74 -7.79
C SER A 496 -27.38 -12.11 -6.53
N SER A 497 -26.06 -11.97 -6.56
CA SER A 497 -25.27 -11.81 -5.34
C SER A 497 -25.55 -10.44 -4.75
N SER A 498 -25.76 -10.36 -3.48
CA SER A 498 -26.16 -9.12 -2.80
C SER A 498 -25.33 -8.82 -1.56
N TRP A 499 -25.07 -7.54 -1.35
CA TRP A 499 -24.48 -7.04 -0.11
C TRP A 499 -25.58 -6.69 0.90
N ARG A 500 -25.45 -7.18 2.12
CA ARG A 500 -26.32 -6.81 3.22
C ARG A 500 -25.61 -5.82 4.14
N TRP A 501 -25.38 -4.60 3.67
CA TRP A 501 -24.70 -3.54 4.39
C TRP A 501 -25.34 -3.25 5.76
N SER A 502 -26.66 -3.34 5.87
CA SER A 502 -27.35 -3.18 7.13
C SER A 502 -26.87 -4.18 8.21
N THR A 503 -26.62 -5.43 7.81
CA THR A 503 -26.09 -6.45 8.73
C THR A 503 -24.66 -6.11 9.15
N PHE A 504 -23.81 -5.67 8.21
CA PHE A 504 -22.44 -5.26 8.51
C PHE A 504 -22.42 -4.08 9.47
N TYR A 505 -23.11 -2.98 9.14
CA TYR A 505 -23.12 -1.77 9.96
C TYR A 505 -23.70 -2.02 11.35
N ARG A 506 -24.82 -2.76 11.45
CA ARG A 506 -25.40 -3.13 12.74
C ARG A 506 -24.39 -3.86 13.63
N LYS A 507 -23.68 -4.85 13.10
CA LYS A 507 -22.66 -5.61 13.86
C LYS A 507 -21.49 -4.72 14.31
N ILE A 508 -21.05 -3.79 13.47
CA ILE A 508 -20.02 -2.82 13.85
C ILE A 508 -20.53 -1.89 14.94
N PHE A 509 -21.74 -1.35 14.80
CA PHE A 509 -22.35 -0.51 15.85
C PHE A 509 -22.50 -1.26 17.17
N GLU A 510 -22.99 -2.50 17.14
CA GLU A 510 -23.08 -3.37 18.31
C GLU A 510 -21.71 -3.54 18.99
N SER A 511 -20.62 -3.73 18.22
CA SER A 511 -19.28 -3.88 18.78
C SER A 511 -18.76 -2.63 19.47
N VAL A 512 -19.16 -1.45 19.02
CA VAL A 512 -18.81 -0.17 19.69
C VAL A 512 -19.68 0.03 20.94
N LEU A 513 -20.97 -0.26 20.84
CA LEU A 513 -21.91 -0.13 21.95
C LEU A 513 -21.60 -1.09 23.11
N ASP A 514 -21.12 -2.30 22.84
CA ASP A 514 -20.77 -3.30 23.84
C ASP A 514 -19.29 -3.27 24.27
N GLY A 515 -18.48 -2.38 23.67
CA GLY A 515 -17.06 -2.20 23.98
C GLY A 515 -16.10 -3.17 23.28
N SER A 516 -16.61 -4.21 22.58
CA SER A 516 -15.76 -5.22 21.90
C SER A 516 -14.97 -4.65 20.71
N TRP A 517 -15.34 -3.49 20.20
CA TRP A 517 -14.50 -2.74 19.24
C TRP A 517 -13.07 -2.56 19.77
N SER A 518 -12.92 -2.26 21.07
CA SER A 518 -11.62 -1.96 21.68
C SER A 518 -10.75 -3.20 21.89
N ASP A 519 -11.30 -4.41 21.80
CA ASP A 519 -10.56 -5.66 21.96
C ASP A 519 -9.46 -5.84 20.88
N LEU A 520 -9.63 -5.20 19.72
CA LEU A 520 -8.68 -5.21 18.61
C LEU A 520 -7.70 -4.03 18.61
N ASN A 521 -7.80 -3.09 19.56
CA ASN A 521 -6.92 -1.90 19.56
C ASN A 521 -5.44 -2.28 19.75
N SER A 522 -5.15 -3.29 20.59
CA SER A 522 -3.78 -3.78 20.79
C SER A 522 -3.15 -4.32 19.51
N THR A 523 -3.94 -4.88 18.60
CA THR A 523 -3.49 -5.33 17.28
C THR A 523 -3.02 -4.14 16.44
N SER A 524 -3.80 -3.07 16.40
CA SER A 524 -3.44 -1.84 15.67
C SER A 524 -2.22 -1.14 16.31
N GLU A 525 -2.13 -1.09 17.63
CA GLU A 525 -0.99 -0.49 18.35
C GLU A 525 0.31 -1.24 18.07
N GLN A 526 0.25 -2.56 17.83
CA GLN A 526 1.39 -3.38 17.41
C GLN A 526 1.77 -3.21 15.93
N GLY A 527 1.02 -2.39 15.18
CA GLY A 527 1.27 -2.09 13.77
C GLY A 527 0.55 -3.03 12.79
N GLN A 528 -0.42 -3.82 13.25
CA GLN A 528 -1.23 -4.66 12.37
C GLN A 528 -2.52 -3.95 11.99
N SER A 529 -2.81 -3.84 10.70
CA SER A 529 -4.08 -3.30 10.19
C SER A 529 -5.21 -4.32 10.33
N ILE A 530 -6.44 -3.83 10.57
CA ILE A 530 -7.63 -4.65 10.73
C ILE A 530 -8.53 -4.45 9.53
N ASN A 531 -8.75 -5.55 8.79
CA ASN A 531 -9.63 -5.58 7.63
C ASN A 531 -10.77 -6.57 7.88
N TYR A 532 -12.02 -6.09 7.88
CA TYR A 532 -13.20 -6.94 7.98
C TYR A 532 -13.56 -7.49 6.61
N TRP A 533 -13.48 -8.81 6.45
CA TRP A 533 -13.78 -9.50 5.20
C TRP A 533 -14.83 -10.57 5.44
N TRP A 534 -16.05 -10.12 5.72
CA TRP A 534 -17.19 -10.97 6.13
C TRP A 534 -17.99 -11.45 4.92
N GLY A 535 -18.50 -12.68 5.01
CA GLY A 535 -19.23 -13.38 3.95
C GLY A 535 -20.59 -13.92 4.40
N LEU A 536 -20.95 -15.08 3.84
CA LEU A 536 -22.22 -15.78 4.06
C LEU A 536 -22.46 -16.13 5.54
N LYS A 537 -21.44 -16.59 6.26
CA LYS A 537 -21.52 -16.92 7.68
C LYS A 537 -21.93 -15.73 8.54
N ALA A 538 -21.37 -14.57 8.25
CA ALA A 538 -21.71 -13.32 8.94
C ALA A 538 -23.05 -12.73 8.49
N GLY A 539 -23.64 -13.23 7.40
CA GLY A 539 -24.86 -12.72 6.80
C GLY A 539 -24.69 -11.39 6.07
N VAL A 540 -23.44 -11.01 5.74
CA VAL A 540 -23.11 -9.76 5.02
C VAL A 540 -23.25 -9.93 3.51
N VAL A 541 -23.13 -11.15 3.03
CA VAL A 541 -23.31 -11.53 1.64
C VAL A 541 -24.46 -12.54 1.55
N ASP A 542 -25.23 -12.48 0.46
CA ASP A 542 -26.31 -13.44 0.18
C ASP A 542 -26.55 -13.58 -1.32
N VAL A 543 -27.35 -14.59 -1.70
CA VAL A 543 -27.83 -14.81 -3.06
C VAL A 543 -29.35 -14.72 -3.06
N GLN A 544 -29.88 -13.82 -3.88
CA GLN A 544 -31.30 -13.71 -4.18
C GLN A 544 -31.60 -14.49 -5.45
N LEU A 545 -32.58 -15.40 -5.38
CA LEU A 545 -33.02 -16.20 -6.51
C LEU A 545 -34.17 -15.50 -7.24
N GLY A 546 -34.15 -15.56 -8.57
CA GLY A 546 -35.27 -15.13 -9.41
C GLY A 546 -36.33 -16.24 -9.54
N ASP A 547 -37.54 -15.85 -9.93
CA ASP A 547 -38.69 -16.75 -10.05
C ASP A 547 -38.53 -17.86 -11.13
N CYS A 548 -37.57 -17.67 -12.03
CA CYS A 548 -37.30 -18.66 -13.08
C CYS A 548 -36.44 -19.84 -12.61
N VAL A 549 -35.88 -19.80 -11.39
CA VAL A 549 -35.00 -20.85 -10.87
C VAL A 549 -35.82 -22.06 -10.44
N PRO A 550 -35.58 -23.25 -11.03
CA PRO A 550 -36.33 -24.46 -10.68
C PRO A 550 -36.13 -24.84 -9.20
N PRO A 551 -37.15 -25.46 -8.56
CA PRO A 551 -37.07 -25.84 -7.15
C PRO A 551 -35.86 -26.71 -6.80
N GLY A 552 -35.47 -27.65 -7.67
CA GLY A 552 -34.30 -28.50 -7.46
C GLY A 552 -32.98 -27.70 -7.41
N THR A 553 -32.82 -26.76 -8.36
CA THR A 553 -31.66 -25.84 -8.38
C THR A 553 -31.66 -24.94 -7.14
N ALA A 554 -32.81 -24.42 -6.77
CA ALA A 554 -32.95 -23.60 -5.56
C ALA A 554 -32.56 -24.36 -4.28
N GLN A 555 -32.98 -25.64 -4.16
CA GLN A 555 -32.62 -26.51 -3.03
C GLN A 555 -31.12 -26.79 -3.00
N LEU A 556 -30.47 -27.07 -4.14
CA LEU A 556 -29.02 -27.25 -4.25
C LEU A 556 -28.27 -26.00 -3.78
N VAL A 557 -28.68 -24.82 -4.26
CA VAL A 557 -28.07 -23.54 -3.84
C VAL A 557 -28.22 -23.32 -2.35
N GLN A 558 -29.38 -23.60 -1.77
CA GLN A 558 -29.61 -23.46 -0.32
C GLN A 558 -28.79 -24.46 0.51
N LEU A 559 -28.58 -25.66 0.01
CA LEU A 559 -27.70 -26.65 0.65
C LEU A 559 -26.24 -26.16 0.64
N LEU A 560 -25.72 -25.79 -0.53
CA LEU A 560 -24.35 -25.32 -0.67
C LEU A 560 -24.11 -24.01 0.11
N ARG A 561 -25.09 -23.11 0.11
CA ARG A 561 -25.04 -21.89 0.91
C ARG A 561 -24.81 -22.19 2.40
N ARG A 562 -25.56 -23.15 2.96
CA ARG A 562 -25.38 -23.59 4.36
C ARG A 562 -24.00 -24.22 4.56
N GLN A 563 -23.61 -25.13 3.67
CA GLN A 563 -22.31 -25.80 3.75
C GLN A 563 -21.12 -24.81 3.68
N ILE A 564 -21.21 -23.77 2.82
CA ILE A 564 -20.17 -22.72 2.76
C ILE A 564 -20.17 -21.90 4.06
N ALA A 565 -21.34 -21.47 4.55
CA ALA A 565 -21.46 -20.69 5.76
C ALA A 565 -20.92 -21.43 7.00
N ASP A 566 -21.15 -22.75 7.08
CA ASP A 566 -20.71 -23.61 8.18
C ASP A 566 -19.25 -24.11 8.02
N GLY A 567 -18.59 -23.78 6.88
CA GLY A 567 -17.22 -24.20 6.58
C GLY A 567 -17.07 -25.69 6.14
N GLY A 568 -18.20 -26.38 5.92
CA GLY A 568 -18.23 -27.77 5.45
C GLY A 568 -17.91 -27.92 3.96
N PHE A 569 -18.00 -26.85 3.18
CA PHE A 569 -17.61 -26.79 1.79
C PHE A 569 -16.86 -25.48 1.49
N ARG A 570 -15.81 -25.57 0.71
CA ARG A 570 -15.00 -24.41 0.29
C ARG A 570 -14.92 -24.36 -1.24
N PRO A 571 -15.26 -23.25 -1.89
CA PRO A 571 -15.19 -23.11 -3.35
C PRO A 571 -13.82 -23.41 -3.96
N PHE A 572 -12.74 -23.21 -3.19
CA PHE A 572 -11.34 -23.41 -3.64
C PHE A 572 -10.68 -24.68 -3.09
N ASP A 573 -11.46 -25.74 -2.82
CA ASP A 573 -10.86 -27.05 -2.52
C ASP A 573 -10.25 -27.65 -3.79
N GLY A 574 -8.96 -28.05 -3.69
CA GLY A 574 -8.17 -28.57 -4.80
C GLY A 574 -8.50 -30.05 -5.18
N PRO A 575 -7.99 -30.54 -6.31
CA PRO A 575 -6.95 -29.89 -7.13
C PRO A 575 -7.52 -28.83 -8.08
N LEU A 576 -6.90 -27.66 -8.16
CA LEU A 576 -7.27 -26.60 -9.09
C LEU A 576 -6.08 -26.21 -9.98
N TYR A 577 -6.36 -26.04 -11.25
CA TYR A 577 -5.40 -25.67 -12.28
C TYR A 577 -5.72 -24.29 -12.85
N ASP A 578 -4.69 -23.56 -13.26
CA ASP A 578 -4.86 -22.33 -14.01
C ASP A 578 -5.06 -22.59 -15.51
N GLN A 579 -5.25 -21.52 -16.27
CA GLN A 579 -5.45 -21.55 -17.73
C GLN A 579 -4.29 -22.20 -18.50
N SER A 580 -3.06 -22.22 -17.95
CA SER A 580 -1.89 -22.86 -18.55
C SER A 580 -1.80 -24.36 -18.23
N GLY A 581 -2.69 -24.87 -17.37
CA GLY A 581 -2.64 -26.22 -16.84
C GLY A 581 -1.69 -26.42 -15.66
N THR A 582 -1.17 -25.32 -15.09
CA THR A 582 -0.34 -25.36 -13.88
C THR A 582 -1.21 -25.64 -12.65
N LEU A 583 -0.81 -26.61 -11.83
CA LEU A 583 -1.48 -26.92 -10.56
C LEU A 583 -1.24 -25.78 -9.56
N ARG A 584 -2.29 -25.06 -9.22
CA ARG A 584 -2.25 -23.94 -8.27
C ARG A 584 -2.63 -24.32 -6.85
N ILE A 585 -3.58 -25.23 -6.70
CA ILE A 585 -4.04 -25.72 -5.38
C ILE A 585 -4.05 -27.23 -5.40
N GLN A 586 -3.34 -27.83 -4.46
CA GLN A 586 -3.24 -29.29 -4.32
C GLN A 586 -4.48 -29.88 -3.63
N THR A 587 -4.73 -31.17 -3.82
CA THR A 587 -5.77 -31.89 -3.10
C THR A 587 -5.54 -31.80 -1.60
N GLY A 588 -6.56 -31.36 -0.84
CA GLY A 588 -6.49 -31.20 0.61
C GLY A 588 -5.80 -29.92 1.08
N GLN A 589 -5.27 -29.11 0.18
CA GLN A 589 -4.73 -27.79 0.51
C GLN A 589 -5.88 -26.82 0.80
N VAL A 590 -5.79 -26.13 1.94
CA VAL A 590 -6.72 -25.07 2.33
C VAL A 590 -6.02 -23.73 2.16
N LEU A 591 -6.58 -22.86 1.34
CA LEU A 591 -6.09 -21.49 1.18
C LEU A 591 -6.42 -20.65 2.42
N THR A 592 -5.47 -19.83 2.83
CA THR A 592 -5.73 -18.78 3.83
C THR A 592 -6.63 -17.69 3.24
N PRO A 593 -7.35 -16.92 4.06
CA PRO A 593 -8.11 -15.77 3.58
C PRO A 593 -7.29 -14.79 2.73
N LEU A 594 -6.04 -14.54 3.11
CA LEU A 594 -5.14 -13.66 2.37
C LEU A 594 -4.80 -14.21 0.98
N GLN A 595 -4.47 -15.51 0.88
CA GLN A 595 -4.20 -16.15 -0.42
C GLN A 595 -5.41 -16.12 -1.37
N ILE A 596 -6.63 -16.18 -0.83
CA ILE A 596 -7.84 -16.05 -1.65
C ILE A 596 -8.01 -14.60 -2.10
N LEU A 597 -7.77 -13.65 -1.19
CA LEU A 597 -7.90 -12.22 -1.46
C LEU A 597 -6.93 -11.73 -2.55
N GLU A 598 -5.68 -12.20 -2.47
CA GLU A 598 -4.55 -11.83 -3.34
C GLU A 598 -4.40 -12.73 -4.57
N MET A 599 -5.42 -13.53 -4.89
CA MET A 599 -5.38 -14.42 -6.05
C MET A 599 -5.12 -13.64 -7.34
N ASP A 600 -4.08 -14.02 -8.09
CA ASP A 600 -3.53 -13.34 -9.26
C ASP A 600 -3.62 -14.16 -10.58
N TRP A 601 -4.37 -15.25 -10.55
CA TRP A 601 -4.52 -16.19 -11.65
C TRP A 601 -6.01 -16.53 -11.92
N LEU A 602 -6.29 -17.07 -13.11
CA LEU A 602 -7.62 -17.53 -13.52
C LEU A 602 -7.64 -19.06 -13.64
N VAL A 603 -8.76 -19.69 -13.22
CA VAL A 603 -8.94 -21.15 -13.33
C VAL A 603 -9.09 -21.60 -14.79
N ASP A 604 -8.77 -22.87 -15.03
CA ASP A 604 -8.66 -23.50 -16.33
C ASP A 604 -9.91 -23.40 -17.24
N ASN A 605 -11.10 -23.23 -16.66
CA ASN A 605 -12.34 -23.08 -17.42
C ASN A 605 -12.75 -21.62 -17.68
N VAL A 606 -11.88 -20.65 -17.40
CA VAL A 606 -12.07 -19.23 -17.77
C VAL A 606 -11.36 -18.94 -19.09
N ASP A 607 -12.06 -18.33 -20.04
CA ASP A 607 -11.52 -17.77 -21.27
C ASP A 607 -11.44 -16.25 -21.13
N GLY A 608 -10.23 -15.71 -21.09
CA GLY A 608 -9.95 -14.29 -20.90
C GLY A 608 -8.56 -14.07 -20.30
N GLU A 609 -8.17 -12.84 -20.15
CA GLU A 609 -6.88 -12.44 -19.58
C GLU A 609 -7.07 -11.42 -18.46
N ILE A 610 -6.08 -11.28 -17.58
CA ILE A 610 -6.02 -10.21 -16.59
C ILE A 610 -5.38 -9.01 -17.30
N PRO A 611 -6.07 -7.84 -17.41
CA PRO A 611 -5.53 -6.69 -18.11
C PRO A 611 -4.38 -6.05 -17.30
N SER A 612 -3.35 -5.59 -18.00
CA SER A 612 -2.31 -4.75 -17.41
C SER A 612 -2.84 -3.35 -17.08
N LEU A 613 -2.16 -2.63 -16.18
CA LEU A 613 -2.59 -1.30 -15.70
C LEU A 613 -2.76 -0.28 -16.83
N ASP A 614 -1.90 -0.30 -17.84
CA ASP A 614 -1.92 0.61 -18.99
C ASP A 614 -3.18 0.44 -19.86
N ARG A 615 -3.76 -0.77 -19.89
CA ARG A 615 -4.99 -1.07 -20.62
C ARG A 615 -6.26 -0.64 -19.87
N LEU A 616 -6.17 -0.30 -18.59
CA LEU A 616 -7.31 0.17 -17.82
C LEU A 616 -7.67 1.62 -18.17
N THR A 617 -8.97 1.94 -18.09
CA THR A 617 -9.42 3.34 -18.14
C THR A 617 -8.82 4.14 -16.99
N PRO A 618 -8.55 5.47 -17.15
CA PRO A 618 -7.93 6.26 -16.10
C PRO A 618 -8.59 6.14 -14.72
N PRO A 619 -9.94 6.18 -14.59
CA PRO A 619 -10.58 6.00 -13.28
C PRO A 619 -10.38 4.61 -12.66
N ALA A 620 -10.33 3.55 -13.48
CA ALA A 620 -10.09 2.20 -12.99
C ALA A 620 -8.63 2.00 -12.55
N ARG A 621 -7.69 2.55 -13.32
CA ARG A 621 -6.25 2.55 -12.99
C ARG A 621 -5.99 3.22 -11.65
N GLU A 622 -6.58 4.38 -11.42
CA GLU A 622 -6.50 5.10 -10.14
C GLU A 622 -6.97 4.23 -8.97
N LEU A 623 -8.12 3.56 -9.10
CA LEU A 623 -8.67 2.70 -8.05
C LEU A 623 -7.81 1.48 -7.77
N VAL A 624 -7.24 0.87 -8.81
CA VAL A 624 -6.33 -0.28 -8.66
C VAL A 624 -5.03 0.15 -7.94
N LYS A 625 -4.48 1.31 -8.28
CA LYS A 625 -3.30 1.89 -7.61
C LYS A 625 -3.57 2.24 -6.15
N ILE A 626 -4.71 2.86 -5.83
CA ILE A 626 -5.09 3.18 -4.45
C ILE A 626 -5.17 1.92 -3.57
N GLN A 627 -5.58 0.79 -4.15
CA GLN A 627 -5.68 -0.48 -3.45
C GLN A 627 -4.37 -1.28 -3.44
N ASP A 628 -3.35 -0.82 -4.17
CA ASP A 628 -2.08 -1.54 -4.36
C ASP A 628 -2.30 -2.99 -4.90
N ALA A 629 -3.33 -3.15 -5.72
CA ALA A 629 -3.81 -4.46 -6.17
C ALA A 629 -3.01 -5.02 -7.36
N MET A 630 -2.19 -4.20 -8.04
CA MET A 630 -1.33 -4.61 -9.15
C MET A 630 -0.04 -3.79 -9.13
N GLU A 631 1.09 -4.45 -9.32
CA GLU A 631 2.37 -3.78 -9.52
C GLU A 631 2.41 -3.10 -10.90
N ASP A 632 3.00 -1.89 -10.98
CA ASP A 632 3.32 -1.28 -12.26
C ASP A 632 4.37 -2.18 -12.95
N THR A 633 3.98 -2.83 -14.03
CA THR A 633 4.94 -3.56 -14.88
C THR A 633 5.84 -2.51 -15.53
N PRO A 634 7.17 -2.55 -15.33
CA PRO A 634 8.05 -1.61 -16.03
C PRO A 634 7.89 -1.82 -17.54
N GLU A 635 7.69 -0.73 -18.28
CA GLU A 635 7.75 -0.75 -19.75
C GLU A 635 9.09 -1.37 -20.15
N THR A 636 9.03 -2.46 -20.91
CA THR A 636 10.18 -3.21 -21.44
C THR A 636 10.98 -2.37 -22.45
#